data_16fb1f7bae47d6614a1ba852fa341134
#
_entry.id   16fb1f7bae47d6614a1ba852fa341134
#
_cell.length_a   1.000
_cell.length_b   1.000
_cell.length_c   1.000
_cell.angle_alpha   90.00
_cell.angle_beta   90.00
_cell.angle_gamma   90.00
#
_symmetry.space_group_name_H-M   'P 1'
#
loop_
_entity.id
_entity.type
_entity.pdbx_description
1 polymer ?
#
loop_
_entity_poly.entity_id
_entity_poly.type
_entity_poly.pdbx_seq_one_letter_code
_entity_poly.pdbx_strand_id
1 'polypeptide(L)'
;MVHSTSGKKSPIDLIRRKSLDALDYPDVQAAVVANTTFPMAEELARGIAPVYTAREVEELQRETRDGVAYLEESGDPDLSARVDATEAVDRASLGGVLTGKELLEVADSLEVLGRARSAFARNTASAPVLAEIASGIPDLLDVQRQVRQKIGIRGEVLDSATPTLGTLRRSVRAAYKRAVEALERVIRSPVGEEALQDNVISVRGDRLVLQVRTELRHKVPGIVHDVSKTDATLFIEPFATVDACNTWRELALEEDEETRRVLIDLSELVGAVADDIRMGMRLTARLDFIMARARYSARLNGVAAGVEDDGDAPLVIRLVDARHPLLGDDAVPVTVGIDGESSVLVITGPNTGGKTVAMKTVGLLALMHQSGLFVPAEEGSVLPIFDGVYADVGDQQSIAGSVSTFSSHMLNVIEILDHATTRSLVLLDELGTSTDPEEGSALAKAVLHDLAGKGVKTVVTTHHRTVAAFAEASKGMMNASVDLEPNSLRPTYHLTMGIPGRSYAMSVARRLGLPEEIMDEAARLMEPQYMQFEDWLDELQGQRMQLKSMLQEAEKAKREAESAKQALDDEIRDVQSRRDDMLADMRADLSGQFEDARRKLRRAEAALSWDAPGGEPVDYEAIKRARLELEQARGEVESQKQTPADTFTEPPRPIRVGDIVRITGLNVQGAVQSIDADNGEATVIVGDARFTLDVGRLTPVEEGTPVEEPRPTRSVNYDLEPVVMSNELRILGMRADEAAVSVEEFLDRALRNGADSVRIVHGKGRGVLRQSVQETLDRNSLVKSYRYADHREGGIGVTVVELT
;
A
#
# COMPACT_ATOMS: atom_id res chain seq x y z
N MET A 1 5.83 32.63 13.78
CA MET A 1 6.69 33.05 14.91
C MET A 1 6.88 31.81 15.80
N VAL A 2 7.91 31.04 15.53
CA VAL A 2 8.31 29.96 16.44
C VAL A 2 9.33 30.59 17.38
N HIS A 3 8.90 30.82 18.61
CA HIS A 3 9.79 31.27 19.67
C HIS A 3 10.77 30.16 20.00
N SER A 4 12.00 30.31 19.58
CA SER A 4 13.17 29.62 20.14
C SER A 4 13.35 30.06 21.58
N THR A 5 12.60 29.44 22.51
CA THR A 5 12.93 29.48 23.91
C THR A 5 13.92 28.36 24.20
N SER A 6 15.15 28.71 24.42
CA SER A 6 16.18 27.90 25.09
C SER A 6 15.73 27.63 26.54
N GLY A 7 14.61 26.94 26.73
CA GLY A 7 14.10 26.44 27.98
C GLY A 7 14.74 25.09 28.29
N LYS A 8 15.17 24.86 29.52
CA LYS A 8 15.52 23.50 30.00
C LYS A 8 14.37 22.58 29.63
N LYS A 9 14.64 21.58 28.78
CA LYS A 9 13.65 20.59 28.39
C LYS A 9 13.09 19.93 29.63
N SER A 10 11.76 19.75 29.68
CA SER A 10 11.10 19.05 30.78
C SER A 10 11.70 17.64 30.93
N PRO A 11 11.82 17.09 32.14
CA PRO A 11 12.25 15.69 32.31
C PRO A 11 11.45 14.72 31.45
N ILE A 12 10.14 14.92 31.32
CA ILE A 12 9.25 14.08 30.49
C ILE A 12 9.61 14.14 29.01
N ASP A 13 10.03 15.32 28.50
CA ASP A 13 10.44 15.44 27.09
C ASP A 13 11.76 14.69 26.82
N LEU A 14 12.62 14.62 27.83
CA LEU A 14 13.88 13.88 27.72
C LEU A 14 13.63 12.37 27.67
N ILE A 15 12.73 11.84 28.53
CA ILE A 15 12.36 10.42 28.53
C ILE A 15 11.67 10.04 27.23
N ARG A 16 10.71 10.85 26.77
CA ARG A 16 10.04 10.62 25.50
C ARG A 16 11.04 10.56 24.33
N ARG A 17 12.01 11.47 24.30
CA ARG A 17 13.04 11.46 23.26
C ARG A 17 13.90 10.20 23.32
N LYS A 18 14.35 9.79 24.51
CA LYS A 18 15.10 8.53 24.69
C LYS A 18 14.28 7.33 24.17
N SER A 19 12.97 7.33 24.43
CA SER A 19 12.07 6.27 23.98
C SER A 19 11.91 6.24 22.45
N LEU A 20 11.83 7.41 21.80
CA LEU A 20 11.82 7.51 20.34
C LEU A 20 13.10 6.91 19.72
N ASP A 21 14.25 7.25 20.29
CA ASP A 21 15.55 6.73 19.84
C ASP A 21 15.65 5.21 20.06
N ALA A 22 15.18 4.71 21.24
CA ALA A 22 15.20 3.28 21.58
C ALA A 22 14.28 2.43 20.69
N LEU A 23 13.23 3.03 20.16
CA LEU A 23 12.24 2.39 19.29
C LEU A 23 12.51 2.63 17.79
N ASP A 24 13.68 3.14 17.41
CA ASP A 24 14.09 3.38 16.03
C ASP A 24 13.15 4.34 15.26
N TYR A 25 12.41 5.22 15.97
CA TYR A 25 11.47 6.16 15.37
C TYR A 25 12.15 7.18 14.43
N PRO A 26 13.40 7.64 14.67
CA PRO A 26 14.12 8.49 13.72
C PRO A 26 14.28 7.87 12.33
N ASP A 27 14.35 6.55 12.20
CA ASP A 27 14.42 5.88 10.90
C ASP A 27 13.08 5.93 10.16
N VAL A 28 11.95 5.90 10.89
CA VAL A 28 10.61 6.15 10.32
C VAL A 28 10.50 7.61 9.85
N GLN A 29 10.99 8.58 10.66
CA GLN A 29 11.07 9.98 10.23
C GLN A 29 11.86 10.13 8.92
N ALA A 30 13.06 9.52 8.85
CA ALA A 30 13.90 9.52 7.66
C ALA A 30 13.18 8.90 6.45
N ALA A 31 12.42 7.82 6.68
CA ALA A 31 11.63 7.18 5.63
C ALA A 31 10.50 8.10 5.13
N VAL A 32 9.84 8.86 5.99
CA VAL A 32 8.81 9.83 5.58
C VAL A 32 9.47 10.97 4.79
N VAL A 33 10.61 11.51 5.24
CA VAL A 33 11.39 12.53 4.52
C VAL A 33 11.74 12.06 3.11
N ALA A 34 12.18 10.81 2.96
CA ALA A 34 12.53 10.25 1.65
C ALA A 34 11.32 10.13 0.68
N ASN A 35 10.10 10.28 1.17
CA ASN A 35 8.87 10.27 0.37
C ASN A 35 8.33 11.68 0.07
N THR A 36 9.00 12.76 0.51
CA THR A 36 8.66 14.13 0.10
C THR A 36 9.23 14.45 -1.28
N THR A 37 8.55 15.32 -2.01
CA THR A 37 8.94 15.75 -3.36
C THR A 37 9.07 17.26 -3.47
N PHE A 38 8.49 18.01 -2.53
CA PHE A 38 8.57 19.45 -2.44
C PHE A 38 9.56 19.87 -1.34
N PRO A 39 10.56 20.74 -1.60
CA PRO A 39 11.65 21.04 -0.65
C PRO A 39 11.17 21.48 0.74
N MET A 40 10.19 22.37 0.82
CA MET A 40 9.65 22.83 2.11
C MET A 40 8.92 21.73 2.88
N ALA A 41 8.46 20.65 2.24
CA ALA A 41 7.82 19.54 2.92
C ALA A 41 8.83 18.68 3.70
N GLU A 42 10.13 18.68 3.33
CA GLU A 42 11.17 17.98 4.09
C GLU A 42 11.27 18.46 5.53
N GLU A 43 11.16 19.79 5.77
CA GLU A 43 11.20 20.34 7.12
C GLU A 43 10.02 19.86 7.96
N LEU A 44 8.81 19.82 7.37
CA LEU A 44 7.63 19.27 8.02
C LEU A 44 7.80 17.78 8.33
N ALA A 45 8.31 17.02 7.37
CA ALA A 45 8.55 15.58 7.52
C ALA A 45 9.64 15.27 8.56
N ARG A 46 10.71 16.06 8.65
CA ARG A 46 11.72 15.97 9.72
C ARG A 46 11.14 16.30 11.09
N GLY A 47 10.12 17.11 11.15
CA GLY A 47 9.40 17.50 12.36
C GLY A 47 8.27 16.54 12.75
N ILE A 48 8.02 15.45 11.98
CA ILE A 48 6.97 14.48 12.33
C ILE A 48 7.24 13.88 13.72
N ALA A 49 6.23 13.92 14.58
CA ALA A 49 6.32 13.43 15.94
C ALA A 49 4.95 12.91 16.39
N PRO A 50 4.91 11.95 17.32
CA PRO A 50 3.64 11.49 17.87
C PRO A 50 2.94 12.60 18.65
N VAL A 51 1.64 12.73 18.43
CA VAL A 51 0.75 13.60 19.19
C VAL A 51 -0.01 12.76 20.23
N TYR A 52 -0.47 13.40 21.30
CA TYR A 52 -0.93 12.69 22.50
C TYR A 52 -2.40 13.00 22.85
N THR A 53 -3.16 13.57 21.94
CA THR A 53 -4.60 13.81 22.10
C THR A 53 -5.38 13.09 21.00
N ALA A 54 -6.55 12.55 21.35
CA ALA A 54 -7.41 11.81 20.42
C ALA A 54 -7.75 12.65 19.18
N ARG A 55 -8.07 13.92 19.39
CA ARG A 55 -8.43 14.82 18.30
C ARG A 55 -7.29 15.03 17.29
N GLU A 56 -6.07 15.28 17.79
CA GLU A 56 -4.92 15.50 16.90
C GLU A 56 -4.57 14.22 16.12
N VAL A 57 -4.61 13.04 16.79
CA VAL A 57 -4.38 11.76 16.12
C VAL A 57 -5.43 11.54 15.03
N GLU A 58 -6.72 11.78 15.32
CA GLU A 58 -7.80 11.60 14.36
C GLU A 58 -7.66 12.54 13.16
N GLU A 59 -7.30 13.80 13.39
CA GLU A 59 -7.03 14.77 12.32
C GLU A 59 -5.89 14.28 11.41
N LEU A 60 -4.76 13.83 11.99
CA LEU A 60 -3.62 13.31 11.23
C LEU A 60 -3.94 12.02 10.48
N GLN A 61 -4.68 11.09 11.12
CA GLN A 61 -5.11 9.83 10.50
C GLN A 61 -6.07 10.09 9.33
N ARG A 62 -6.96 11.07 9.48
CA ARG A 62 -7.88 11.49 8.42
C ARG A 62 -7.14 12.08 7.22
N GLU A 63 -6.14 12.95 7.47
CA GLU A 63 -5.30 13.49 6.40
C GLU A 63 -4.61 12.37 5.61
N THR A 64 -4.03 11.39 6.33
CA THR A 64 -3.34 10.25 5.67
C THR A 64 -4.30 9.35 4.93
N ARG A 65 -5.51 9.11 5.46
CA ARG A 65 -6.56 8.34 4.78
C ARG A 65 -6.96 8.99 3.46
N ASP A 66 -7.17 10.30 3.47
CA ASP A 66 -7.46 11.05 2.24
C ASP A 66 -6.29 10.94 1.24
N GLY A 67 -5.04 11.01 1.73
CA GLY A 67 -3.86 10.84 0.89
C GLY A 67 -3.76 9.45 0.25
N VAL A 68 -4.04 8.39 1.01
CA VAL A 68 -4.04 7.01 0.48
C VAL A 68 -5.18 6.82 -0.53
N ALA A 69 -6.39 7.26 -0.21
CA ALA A 69 -7.53 7.21 -1.13
C ALA A 69 -7.24 7.96 -2.44
N TYR A 70 -6.57 9.11 -2.35
CA TYR A 70 -6.15 9.86 -3.53
C TYR A 70 -5.14 9.07 -4.38
N LEU A 71 -4.12 8.43 -3.75
CA LEU A 71 -3.14 7.61 -4.46
C LEU A 71 -3.78 6.44 -5.21
N GLU A 72 -4.76 5.79 -4.60
CA GLU A 72 -5.48 4.65 -5.19
C GLU A 72 -6.36 5.07 -6.38
N GLU A 73 -7.05 6.20 -6.29
CA GLU A 73 -7.98 6.65 -7.32
C GLU A 73 -7.30 7.41 -8.47
N SER A 74 -6.33 8.27 -8.15
CA SER A 74 -5.76 9.26 -9.08
C SER A 74 -4.27 9.07 -9.36
N GLY A 75 -3.61 8.19 -8.63
CA GLY A 75 -2.16 8.01 -8.69
C GLY A 75 -1.37 9.08 -7.94
N ASP A 76 -0.06 9.05 -8.07
CA ASP A 76 0.84 9.96 -7.34
C ASP A 76 0.92 11.34 -8.04
N PRO A 77 0.55 12.45 -7.35
CA PRO A 77 0.60 13.77 -7.93
C PRO A 77 2.06 14.26 -8.07
N ASP A 78 2.38 14.88 -9.20
CA ASP A 78 3.70 15.52 -9.37
C ASP A 78 3.73 16.88 -8.65
N LEU A 79 4.24 16.86 -7.42
CA LEU A 79 4.48 18.05 -6.60
C LEU A 79 5.96 18.43 -6.55
N SER A 80 6.80 17.83 -7.40
CA SER A 80 8.24 18.03 -7.37
C SER A 80 8.62 19.47 -7.76
N ALA A 81 9.46 20.09 -6.93
CA ALA A 81 10.15 21.33 -7.23
C ALA A 81 11.66 21.10 -7.15
N ARG A 82 12.41 21.72 -8.05
CA ARG A 82 13.87 21.53 -8.11
C ARG A 82 14.63 22.35 -7.06
N VAL A 83 14.09 23.52 -6.71
CA VAL A 83 14.75 24.51 -5.85
C VAL A 83 13.69 25.15 -4.94
N ASP A 84 14.07 25.49 -3.73
CA ASP A 84 13.28 26.35 -2.85
C ASP A 84 13.42 27.81 -3.26
N ALA A 85 12.32 28.43 -3.69
CA ALA A 85 12.29 29.81 -4.12
C ALA A 85 12.07 30.81 -2.97
N THR A 86 12.00 30.35 -1.71
CA THR A 86 11.66 31.22 -0.55
C THR A 86 12.59 32.44 -0.44
N GLU A 87 13.92 32.24 -0.52
CA GLU A 87 14.88 33.31 -0.41
C GLU A 87 14.73 34.36 -1.54
N ALA A 88 14.44 33.91 -2.78
CA ALA A 88 14.22 34.80 -3.90
C ALA A 88 12.93 35.62 -3.69
N VAL A 89 11.84 35.00 -3.25
CA VAL A 89 10.57 35.68 -2.94
C VAL A 89 10.75 36.71 -1.81
N ASP A 90 11.47 36.31 -0.74
CA ASP A 90 11.74 37.20 0.38
C ASP A 90 12.55 38.44 -0.06
N ARG A 91 13.57 38.24 -0.87
CA ARG A 91 14.37 39.33 -1.41
C ARG A 91 13.55 40.27 -2.33
N ALA A 92 12.70 39.69 -3.20
CA ALA A 92 11.81 40.49 -4.03
C ALA A 92 10.80 41.29 -3.20
N SER A 93 10.26 40.73 -2.12
CA SER A 93 9.34 41.41 -1.21
C SER A 93 9.95 42.63 -0.51
N LEU A 94 11.28 42.65 -0.37
CA LEU A 94 12.06 43.76 0.18
C LEU A 94 12.54 44.77 -0.89
N GLY A 95 12.10 44.62 -2.14
CA GLY A 95 12.50 45.47 -3.25
C GLY A 95 13.84 45.08 -3.88
N GLY A 96 14.37 43.92 -3.61
CA GLY A 96 15.58 43.38 -4.22
C GLY A 96 15.33 42.89 -5.65
N VAL A 97 16.30 43.14 -6.54
CA VAL A 97 16.22 42.66 -7.94
C VAL A 97 16.69 41.25 -8.05
N LEU A 98 15.86 40.40 -8.63
CA LEU A 98 16.15 39.00 -8.90
C LEU A 98 16.90 38.82 -10.21
N THR A 99 17.79 37.88 -10.27
CA THR A 99 18.39 37.44 -11.53
C THR A 99 17.37 36.66 -12.37
N GLY A 100 17.62 36.55 -13.67
CA GLY A 100 16.74 35.78 -14.53
C GLY A 100 16.64 34.29 -14.13
N LYS A 101 17.70 33.73 -13.51
CA LYS A 101 17.68 32.34 -12.98
C LYS A 101 16.75 32.24 -11.77
N GLU A 102 16.79 33.15 -10.83
CA GLU A 102 15.92 33.20 -9.66
C GLU A 102 14.46 33.44 -10.03
N LEU A 103 14.19 34.29 -11.01
CA LEU A 103 12.85 34.47 -11.57
C LEU A 103 12.31 33.18 -12.19
N LEU A 104 13.19 32.43 -12.85
CA LEU A 104 12.82 31.11 -13.39
C LEU A 104 12.49 30.09 -12.28
N GLU A 105 13.30 30.07 -11.22
CA GLU A 105 13.06 29.20 -10.03
C GLU A 105 11.73 29.58 -9.34
N VAL A 106 11.41 30.88 -9.25
CA VAL A 106 10.08 31.30 -8.77
C VAL A 106 8.98 30.81 -9.72
N ALA A 107 9.13 30.98 -11.03
CA ALA A 107 8.13 30.54 -12.00
C ALA A 107 7.92 29.03 -11.98
N ASP A 108 8.99 28.23 -11.78
CA ASP A 108 8.91 26.78 -11.60
C ASP A 108 8.12 26.43 -10.33
N SER A 109 8.36 27.13 -9.22
CA SER A 109 7.60 26.96 -7.99
C SER A 109 6.11 27.31 -8.18
N LEU A 110 5.80 28.42 -8.86
CA LEU A 110 4.41 28.80 -9.18
C LEU A 110 3.69 27.75 -10.04
N GLU A 111 4.41 27.09 -10.94
CA GLU A 111 3.87 25.99 -11.74
C GLU A 111 3.48 24.79 -10.87
N VAL A 112 4.32 24.43 -9.88
CA VAL A 112 4.02 23.38 -8.91
C VAL A 112 2.78 23.72 -8.09
N LEU A 113 2.66 24.98 -7.61
CA LEU A 113 1.47 25.44 -6.90
C LEU A 113 0.20 25.28 -7.75
N GLY A 114 0.26 25.66 -9.01
CA GLY A 114 -0.86 25.51 -9.96
C GLY A 114 -1.23 24.04 -10.20
N ARG A 115 -0.22 23.17 -10.33
CA ARG A 115 -0.43 21.71 -10.44
C ARG A 115 -1.07 21.15 -9.19
N ALA A 116 -0.55 21.47 -8.00
CA ALA A 116 -1.10 21.05 -6.71
C ALA A 116 -2.58 21.44 -6.58
N ARG A 117 -2.90 22.72 -6.80
CA ARG A 117 -4.27 23.23 -6.79
C ARG A 117 -5.18 22.42 -7.73
N SER A 118 -4.74 22.20 -8.97
CA SER A 118 -5.54 21.53 -10.01
C SER A 118 -5.71 20.03 -9.76
N ALA A 119 -4.69 19.37 -9.22
CA ALA A 119 -4.68 17.94 -8.95
C ALA A 119 -5.73 17.59 -7.88
N PHE A 120 -5.71 18.30 -6.75
CA PHE A 120 -6.58 17.95 -5.62
C PHE A 120 -7.99 18.55 -5.72
N ALA A 121 -8.21 19.64 -6.49
CA ALA A 121 -9.52 20.28 -6.63
C ALA A 121 -10.60 19.36 -7.24
N ARG A 122 -10.21 18.31 -7.95
CA ARG A 122 -11.15 17.38 -8.63
C ARG A 122 -11.66 16.25 -7.74
N ASN A 123 -10.99 15.96 -6.62
CA ASN A 123 -11.24 14.78 -5.77
C ASN A 123 -11.91 15.13 -4.44
N THR A 124 -12.89 16.04 -4.48
CA THR A 124 -13.60 16.52 -3.27
C THR A 124 -14.38 15.43 -2.54
N ALA A 125 -14.76 14.35 -3.22
CA ALA A 125 -15.53 13.26 -2.61
C ALA A 125 -14.64 12.23 -1.90
N SER A 126 -13.51 11.86 -2.49
CA SER A 126 -12.59 10.83 -1.98
C SER A 126 -11.51 11.39 -1.03
N ALA A 127 -11.11 12.65 -1.22
CA ALA A 127 -10.07 13.31 -0.43
C ALA A 127 -10.46 14.75 -0.04
N PRO A 128 -11.50 14.93 0.78
CA PRO A 128 -12.05 16.25 1.11
C PRO A 128 -11.05 17.17 1.82
N VAL A 129 -10.19 16.64 2.71
CA VAL A 129 -9.18 17.45 3.43
C VAL A 129 -8.13 17.99 2.46
N LEU A 130 -7.65 17.15 1.53
CA LEU A 130 -6.69 17.57 0.51
C LEU A 130 -7.29 18.64 -0.41
N ALA A 131 -8.55 18.47 -0.81
CA ALA A 131 -9.26 19.44 -1.64
C ALA A 131 -9.45 20.78 -0.91
N GLU A 132 -9.77 20.77 0.38
CA GLU A 132 -9.89 21.97 1.22
C GLU A 132 -8.56 22.72 1.27
N ILE A 133 -7.44 22.05 1.59
CA ILE A 133 -6.11 22.65 1.62
C ILE A 133 -5.74 23.21 0.25
N ALA A 134 -5.96 22.48 -0.82
CA ALA A 134 -5.65 22.90 -2.18
C ALA A 134 -6.46 24.12 -2.63
N SER A 135 -7.72 24.26 -2.17
CA SER A 135 -8.57 25.41 -2.46
C SER A 135 -8.01 26.73 -1.91
N GLY A 136 -7.21 26.63 -0.84
CA GLY A 136 -6.51 27.76 -0.24
C GLY A 136 -5.28 28.21 -1.03
N ILE A 137 -4.80 27.46 -2.03
CA ILE A 137 -3.65 27.86 -2.85
C ILE A 137 -4.06 28.98 -3.81
N PRO A 138 -3.41 30.15 -3.75
CA PRO A 138 -3.72 31.29 -4.63
C PRO A 138 -3.50 30.96 -6.11
N ASP A 139 -4.27 31.61 -6.98
CA ASP A 139 -4.08 31.54 -8.43
C ASP A 139 -3.02 32.52 -8.88
N LEU A 140 -1.83 32.04 -9.18
CA LEU A 140 -0.67 32.83 -9.56
C LEU A 140 -0.20 32.56 -11.02
N LEU A 141 -1.06 31.92 -11.83
CA LEU A 141 -0.75 31.56 -13.22
C LEU A 141 -0.37 32.75 -14.09
N ASP A 142 -0.94 33.94 -13.81
CA ASP A 142 -0.61 35.15 -14.59
C ASP A 142 0.81 35.63 -14.30
N VAL A 143 1.26 35.59 -13.05
CA VAL A 143 2.64 35.90 -12.66
C VAL A 143 3.62 34.91 -13.30
N GLN A 144 3.36 33.63 -13.16
CA GLN A 144 4.14 32.57 -13.81
C GLN A 144 4.27 32.78 -15.31
N ARG A 145 3.15 33.06 -15.98
CA ARG A 145 3.12 33.31 -17.44
C ARG A 145 3.95 34.51 -17.84
N GLN A 146 3.83 35.63 -17.11
CA GLN A 146 4.60 36.86 -17.39
C GLN A 146 6.10 36.61 -17.26
N VAL A 147 6.55 35.89 -16.22
CA VAL A 147 7.96 35.53 -16.07
C VAL A 147 8.42 34.64 -17.25
N ARG A 148 7.67 33.56 -17.57
CA ARG A 148 8.01 32.64 -18.66
C ARG A 148 8.00 33.27 -20.05
N GLN A 149 7.21 34.32 -20.28
CA GLN A 149 7.20 35.04 -21.54
C GLN A 149 8.44 35.91 -21.73
N LYS A 150 9.07 36.36 -20.62
CA LYS A 150 10.20 37.31 -20.69
C LYS A 150 11.55 36.64 -20.37
N ILE A 151 11.56 35.57 -19.60
CA ILE A 151 12.77 34.81 -19.19
C ILE A 151 12.84 33.47 -19.90
N GLY A 152 13.97 33.21 -20.52
CA GLY A 152 14.25 31.95 -21.21
C GLY A 152 14.70 30.83 -20.26
N ILE A 153 14.79 29.62 -20.80
CA ILE A 153 15.07 28.37 -20.04
C ILE A 153 16.42 28.33 -19.32
N ARG A 154 17.38 29.23 -19.71
CA ARG A 154 18.69 29.37 -19.05
C ARG A 154 18.75 30.54 -18.09
N GLY A 155 17.63 31.26 -17.89
CA GLY A 155 17.58 32.48 -17.10
C GLY A 155 17.96 33.73 -17.87
N GLU A 156 18.13 33.65 -19.20
CA GLU A 156 18.36 34.83 -20.04
C GLU A 156 17.07 35.62 -20.28
N VAL A 157 17.16 36.94 -20.32
CA VAL A 157 16.03 37.77 -20.73
C VAL A 157 15.87 37.64 -22.26
N LEU A 158 14.68 37.26 -22.72
CA LEU A 158 14.37 36.97 -24.11
C LEU A 158 14.32 38.27 -24.96
N ASP A 159 14.67 38.18 -26.25
CA ASP A 159 14.53 39.31 -27.22
C ASP A 159 13.08 39.79 -27.32
N SER A 160 12.12 38.93 -27.02
CA SER A 160 10.68 39.23 -27.02
C SER A 160 10.19 39.83 -25.70
N ALA A 161 11.03 39.96 -24.68
CA ALA A 161 10.63 40.48 -23.36
C ALA A 161 10.06 41.90 -23.45
N THR A 162 10.67 42.74 -24.28
CA THR A 162 10.13 44.05 -24.72
C THR A 162 10.42 44.31 -26.19
N PRO A 163 9.57 45.07 -26.90
CA PRO A 163 9.85 45.47 -28.28
C PRO A 163 11.17 46.24 -28.43
N THR A 164 11.51 47.04 -27.42
CA THR A 164 12.74 47.83 -27.32
C THR A 164 13.97 46.92 -27.27
N LEU A 165 14.00 45.92 -26.39
CA LEU A 165 15.13 45.02 -26.19
C LEU A 165 15.46 44.26 -27.48
N GLY A 166 14.45 43.73 -28.17
CA GLY A 166 14.66 43.02 -29.43
C GLY A 166 15.22 43.88 -30.52
N THR A 167 14.90 45.20 -30.49
CA THR A 167 15.47 46.19 -31.44
C THR A 167 16.89 46.56 -31.07
N LEU A 168 17.15 46.83 -29.77
CA LEU A 168 18.48 47.14 -29.25
C LEU A 168 19.47 46.02 -29.55
N ARG A 169 19.15 44.77 -29.27
CA ARG A 169 20.02 43.62 -29.56
C ARG A 169 20.37 43.43 -31.01
N ARG A 170 19.41 43.71 -31.93
CA ARG A 170 19.72 43.80 -33.37
C ARG A 170 20.68 44.90 -33.70
N SER A 171 20.49 46.11 -33.09
CA SER A 171 21.35 47.25 -33.28
C SER A 171 22.75 47.04 -32.71
N VAL A 172 22.86 46.43 -31.50
CA VAL A 172 24.15 46.03 -30.87
C VAL A 172 24.92 45.08 -31.79
N ARG A 173 24.26 44.03 -32.29
CA ARG A 173 24.91 43.09 -33.23
C ARG A 173 25.39 43.75 -34.50
N ALA A 174 24.57 44.66 -35.05
CA ALA A 174 24.94 45.40 -36.25
C ALA A 174 26.11 46.39 -36.00
N ALA A 175 26.12 47.09 -34.84
CA ALA A 175 27.19 47.98 -34.43
C ALA A 175 28.48 47.23 -34.15
N TYR A 176 28.40 46.09 -33.42
CA TYR A 176 29.52 45.20 -33.18
C TYR A 176 30.20 44.77 -34.49
N LYS A 177 29.40 44.30 -35.44
CA LYS A 177 29.87 43.89 -36.76
C LYS A 177 30.61 45.03 -37.45
N ARG A 178 30.05 46.25 -37.44
CA ARG A 178 30.69 47.45 -38.00
C ARG A 178 32.02 47.79 -37.30
N ALA A 179 32.09 47.68 -35.98
CA ALA A 179 33.31 47.91 -35.19
C ALA A 179 34.38 46.87 -35.51
N VAL A 180 34.01 45.59 -35.60
CA VAL A 180 34.91 44.52 -36.02
C VAL A 180 35.42 44.73 -37.44
N GLU A 181 34.57 45.06 -38.42
CA GLU A 181 34.95 45.36 -39.79
C GLU A 181 35.88 46.58 -39.88
N ALA A 182 35.73 47.60 -39.00
CA ALA A 182 36.61 48.75 -38.93
C ALA A 182 38.01 48.38 -38.41
N LEU A 183 38.06 47.49 -37.37
CA LEU A 183 39.31 46.96 -36.82
C LEU A 183 40.02 46.03 -37.82
N GLU A 184 39.29 45.18 -38.52
CA GLU A 184 39.83 44.30 -39.54
C GLU A 184 40.48 45.15 -40.71
N ARG A 185 39.87 46.28 -41.09
CA ARG A 185 40.51 47.15 -42.07
C ARG A 185 41.86 47.71 -41.62
N VAL A 186 42.00 48.03 -40.29
CA VAL A 186 43.29 48.42 -39.70
C VAL A 186 44.26 47.25 -39.73
N ILE A 187 43.82 46.03 -39.32
CA ILE A 187 44.63 44.81 -39.35
C ILE A 187 45.21 44.53 -40.77
N ARG A 188 44.34 44.63 -41.79
CA ARG A 188 44.72 44.38 -43.22
C ARG A 188 45.47 45.57 -43.86
N SER A 189 45.67 46.67 -43.18
CA SER A 189 46.46 47.77 -43.71
C SER A 189 47.93 47.47 -43.64
N PRO A 190 48.78 48.08 -44.53
CA PRO A 190 50.24 47.95 -44.49
C PRO A 190 50.86 48.32 -43.13
N VAL A 191 50.24 49.26 -42.44
CA VAL A 191 50.64 49.66 -41.09
C VAL A 191 50.30 48.60 -40.03
N GLY A 192 49.13 47.96 -40.17
CA GLY A 192 48.70 46.88 -39.28
C GLY A 192 49.58 45.63 -39.44
N GLU A 193 49.84 45.18 -40.65
CA GLU A 193 50.74 44.04 -40.91
C GLU A 193 52.14 44.22 -40.31
N GLU A 194 52.64 45.42 -40.26
CA GLU A 194 53.99 45.70 -39.67
C GLU A 194 53.93 45.90 -38.13
N ALA A 195 52.89 46.56 -37.60
CA ALA A 195 52.92 47.04 -36.23
C ALA A 195 52.22 46.13 -35.23
N LEU A 196 51.32 45.24 -35.71
CA LEU A 196 50.60 44.32 -34.82
C LEU A 196 51.47 43.15 -34.33
N GLN A 197 51.29 42.78 -33.07
CA GLN A 197 51.90 41.59 -32.48
C GLN A 197 51.20 40.32 -32.97
N ASP A 198 49.84 40.36 -32.94
CA ASP A 198 48.92 39.34 -33.41
C ASP A 198 47.75 39.97 -34.14
N ASN A 199 47.24 39.31 -35.18
CA ASN A 199 46.08 39.74 -35.95
C ASN A 199 44.73 39.38 -35.25
N VAL A 200 44.68 39.51 -33.90
CA VAL A 200 43.55 39.15 -33.07
C VAL A 200 42.92 40.41 -32.45
N ILE A 201 41.62 40.57 -32.61
CA ILE A 201 40.83 41.59 -31.89
C ILE A 201 40.61 41.08 -30.46
N SER A 202 41.04 41.87 -29.47
CA SER A 202 40.91 41.57 -28.06
C SER A 202 39.92 42.53 -27.40
N VAL A 203 39.37 42.18 -26.25
CA VAL A 203 38.55 43.06 -25.42
C VAL A 203 39.36 43.42 -24.17
N ARG A 204 39.49 44.73 -23.88
CA ARG A 204 40.05 45.27 -22.65
C ARG A 204 39.20 46.42 -22.12
N GLY A 205 38.82 46.36 -20.84
CA GLY A 205 37.97 47.42 -20.26
C GLY A 205 36.73 47.71 -21.10
N ASP A 206 36.04 46.67 -21.58
CA ASP A 206 34.85 46.76 -22.45
C ASP A 206 35.07 47.47 -23.79
N ARG A 207 36.33 47.50 -24.27
CA ARG A 207 36.72 48.10 -25.56
C ARG A 207 37.31 47.02 -26.46
N LEU A 208 37.07 47.15 -27.75
CA LEU A 208 37.71 46.33 -28.76
C LEU A 208 39.08 46.95 -29.08
N VAL A 209 40.15 46.21 -28.92
CA VAL A 209 41.54 46.69 -29.05
C VAL A 209 42.35 45.74 -29.94
N LEU A 210 43.39 46.29 -30.53
CA LEU A 210 44.44 45.56 -31.28
C LEU A 210 45.72 45.45 -30.43
N GLN A 211 46.44 44.37 -30.61
CA GLN A 211 47.71 44.10 -29.96
C GLN A 211 48.87 44.69 -30.77
N VAL A 212 49.41 45.82 -30.34
CA VAL A 212 50.46 46.59 -31.03
C VAL A 212 51.81 46.41 -30.34
N ARG A 213 52.87 46.20 -31.07
CA ARG A 213 54.25 46.15 -30.53
C ARG A 213 54.59 47.55 -29.97
N THR A 214 55.13 47.55 -28.73
CA THR A 214 55.44 48.82 -28.03
C THR A 214 56.38 49.71 -28.85
N GLU A 215 57.34 49.13 -29.54
CA GLU A 215 58.30 49.90 -30.41
C GLU A 215 57.61 50.55 -31.58
N LEU A 216 56.55 50.02 -32.10
CA LEU A 216 55.83 50.52 -33.27
C LEU A 216 54.53 51.27 -32.95
N ARG A 217 54.33 51.67 -31.65
CA ARG A 217 53.15 52.40 -31.19
C ARG A 217 52.88 53.66 -32.06
N HIS A 218 53.89 54.36 -32.50
CA HIS A 218 53.74 55.59 -33.28
C HIS A 218 53.08 55.38 -34.66
N LYS A 219 53.12 54.14 -35.17
CA LYS A 219 52.47 53.75 -36.44
C LYS A 219 50.96 53.57 -36.33
N VAL A 220 50.49 53.18 -35.14
CA VAL A 220 49.02 52.92 -34.90
C VAL A 220 48.54 54.01 -33.92
N PRO A 221 48.11 55.19 -34.43
CA PRO A 221 47.55 56.23 -33.54
C PRO A 221 46.23 55.78 -32.94
N GLY A 222 46.17 55.82 -31.59
CA GLY A 222 44.97 55.32 -30.86
C GLY A 222 45.11 55.49 -29.36
N ILE A 223 44.07 55.10 -28.66
CA ILE A 223 43.96 55.09 -27.18
C ILE A 223 44.57 53.76 -26.66
N VAL A 224 45.52 53.84 -25.70
CA VAL A 224 46.07 52.68 -25.01
C VAL A 224 45.17 52.37 -23.85
N HIS A 225 44.57 51.20 -23.83
CA HIS A 225 43.68 50.69 -22.74
C HIS A 225 44.40 49.80 -21.74
N ASP A 226 45.42 49.07 -22.20
CA ASP A 226 46.16 48.13 -21.35
C ASP A 226 47.60 47.90 -21.90
N VAL A 227 48.46 47.36 -21.05
CA VAL A 227 49.87 47.01 -21.39
C VAL A 227 50.09 45.58 -20.98
N SER A 228 50.82 44.81 -21.81
CA SER A 228 51.14 43.43 -21.44
C SER A 228 52.13 43.41 -20.26
N LYS A 229 52.11 42.29 -19.49
CA LYS A 229 53.02 42.12 -18.33
C LYS A 229 54.51 42.25 -18.64
N THR A 230 54.90 42.12 -19.88
CA THR A 230 56.26 42.19 -20.37
C THR A 230 56.58 43.51 -21.04
N ASP A 231 55.68 44.52 -21.00
CA ASP A 231 55.74 45.83 -21.69
C ASP A 231 56.03 45.74 -23.21
N ALA A 232 55.99 44.54 -23.77
CA ALA A 232 56.29 44.33 -25.19
C ALA A 232 55.06 44.58 -26.12
N THR A 233 53.86 44.60 -25.56
CA THR A 233 52.60 44.71 -26.34
C THR A 233 51.66 45.73 -25.67
N LEU A 234 51.16 46.66 -26.42
CA LEU A 234 50.12 47.61 -26.03
C LEU A 234 48.77 47.24 -26.63
N PHE A 235 47.75 47.30 -25.82
CA PHE A 235 46.36 47.11 -26.26
C PHE A 235 45.78 48.45 -26.67
N ILE A 236 45.72 48.72 -27.99
CA ILE A 236 45.40 50.00 -28.54
C ILE A 236 44.02 49.94 -29.23
N GLU A 237 43.15 50.88 -28.95
CA GLU A 237 41.98 51.21 -29.76
C GLU A 237 42.39 52.26 -30.81
N PRO A 238 42.44 51.91 -32.10
CA PRO A 238 42.87 52.87 -33.12
C PRO A 238 41.88 53.99 -33.27
N PHE A 239 42.31 55.27 -33.45
CA PHE A 239 41.41 56.44 -33.65
C PHE A 239 40.42 56.24 -34.78
N ALA A 240 40.80 55.52 -35.82
CA ALA A 240 39.91 55.18 -36.96
C ALA A 240 38.70 54.30 -36.59
N THR A 241 38.72 53.64 -35.42
CA THR A 241 37.68 52.68 -34.99
C THR A 241 36.87 53.20 -33.79
N VAL A 242 37.31 54.28 -33.13
CA VAL A 242 36.75 54.81 -31.88
C VAL A 242 35.24 55.10 -32.02
N ASP A 243 34.80 55.73 -33.11
CA ASP A 243 33.39 56.06 -33.29
C ASP A 243 32.51 54.83 -33.45
N ALA A 244 33.00 53.83 -34.17
CA ALA A 244 32.26 52.59 -34.31
C ALA A 244 32.22 51.79 -32.99
N CYS A 245 33.32 51.78 -32.25
CA CYS A 245 33.41 51.15 -30.92
C CYS A 245 32.54 51.91 -29.89
N ASN A 246 32.53 53.28 -29.93
CA ASN A 246 31.63 54.07 -29.09
C ASN A 246 30.15 53.75 -29.37
N THR A 247 29.75 53.78 -30.64
CA THR A 247 28.37 53.44 -31.01
C THR A 247 27.98 52.06 -30.55
N TRP A 248 28.85 51.07 -30.70
CA TRP A 248 28.60 49.72 -30.17
C TRP A 248 28.46 49.73 -28.66
N ARG A 249 29.33 50.42 -27.94
CA ARG A 249 29.31 50.47 -26.47
C ARG A 249 28.09 51.19 -25.93
N GLU A 250 27.68 52.32 -26.52
CA GLU A 250 26.47 53.07 -26.17
C GLU A 250 25.24 52.15 -26.28
N LEU A 251 25.07 51.47 -27.41
CA LEU A 251 23.98 50.54 -27.64
C LEU A 251 24.02 49.32 -26.69
N ALA A 252 25.20 48.85 -26.35
CA ALA A 252 25.36 47.75 -25.40
C ALA A 252 24.97 48.18 -23.98
N LEU A 253 25.28 49.39 -23.57
CA LEU A 253 24.85 49.94 -22.27
C LEU A 253 23.32 50.14 -22.22
N GLU A 254 22.72 50.60 -23.32
CA GLU A 254 21.26 50.73 -23.43
C GLU A 254 20.58 49.35 -23.36
N GLU A 255 21.20 48.32 -23.97
CA GLU A 255 20.72 46.92 -23.88
C GLU A 255 20.77 46.39 -22.42
N ASP A 256 21.91 46.62 -21.73
CA ASP A 256 22.09 46.20 -20.33
C ASP A 256 21.07 46.92 -19.43
N GLU A 257 20.83 48.22 -19.65
CA GLU A 257 19.84 49.01 -18.87
C GLU A 257 18.40 48.50 -19.11
N GLU A 258 18.04 48.24 -20.37
CA GLU A 258 16.71 47.71 -20.69
C GLU A 258 16.54 46.26 -20.12
N THR A 259 17.60 45.43 -20.19
CA THR A 259 17.61 44.11 -19.59
C THR A 259 17.41 44.16 -18.07
N ARG A 260 18.12 45.08 -17.42
CA ARG A 260 17.98 45.37 -15.99
C ARG A 260 16.59 45.82 -15.61
N ARG A 261 15.98 46.72 -16.44
CA ARG A 261 14.63 47.20 -16.26
C ARG A 261 13.60 46.07 -16.29
N VAL A 262 13.72 45.13 -17.26
CA VAL A 262 12.87 43.95 -17.33
C VAL A 262 12.98 43.09 -16.06
N LEU A 263 14.19 42.90 -15.54
CA LEU A 263 14.42 42.16 -14.29
C LEU A 263 13.82 42.87 -13.07
N ILE A 264 13.90 44.21 -13.00
CA ILE A 264 13.27 45.04 -11.96
C ILE A 264 11.75 44.89 -12.02
N ASP A 265 11.13 45.09 -13.18
CA ASP A 265 9.68 44.98 -13.36
C ASP A 265 9.14 43.62 -12.94
N LEU A 266 9.88 42.54 -13.30
CA LEU A 266 9.49 41.18 -12.91
C LEU A 266 9.71 40.89 -11.41
N SER A 267 10.77 41.47 -10.83
CA SER A 267 11.03 41.36 -9.39
C SER A 267 9.97 42.06 -8.57
N GLU A 268 9.55 43.26 -9.00
CA GLU A 268 8.46 44.03 -8.39
C GLU A 268 7.12 43.29 -8.50
N LEU A 269 6.86 42.65 -9.66
CA LEU A 269 5.67 41.80 -9.85
C LEU A 269 5.65 40.63 -8.86
N VAL A 270 6.78 39.95 -8.69
CA VAL A 270 6.92 38.85 -7.70
C VAL A 270 6.77 39.39 -6.28
N GLY A 271 7.42 40.50 -5.97
CA GLY A 271 7.37 41.14 -4.66
C GLY A 271 5.95 41.58 -4.25
N ALA A 272 5.15 42.06 -5.21
CA ALA A 272 3.76 42.49 -4.97
C ALA A 272 2.85 41.33 -4.50
N VAL A 273 3.14 40.08 -4.90
CA VAL A 273 2.36 38.87 -4.55
C VAL A 273 3.13 37.91 -3.63
N ALA A 274 4.19 38.39 -2.99
CA ALA A 274 5.08 37.55 -2.18
C ALA A 274 4.34 36.78 -1.06
N ASP A 275 3.37 37.42 -0.40
CA ASP A 275 2.59 36.73 0.67
C ASP A 275 1.70 35.63 0.12
N ASP A 276 1.12 35.83 -1.06
CA ASP A 276 0.34 34.79 -1.74
C ASP A 276 1.24 33.62 -2.17
N ILE A 277 2.44 33.93 -2.69
CA ILE A 277 3.43 32.87 -3.03
C ILE A 277 3.80 32.07 -1.77
N ARG A 278 4.15 32.72 -0.67
CA ARG A 278 4.48 32.06 0.60
C ARG A 278 3.31 31.22 1.12
N MET A 279 2.08 31.72 1.02
CA MET A 279 0.88 30.95 1.40
C MET A 279 0.76 29.70 0.53
N GLY A 280 0.83 29.86 -0.79
CA GLY A 280 0.78 28.73 -1.73
C GLY A 280 1.87 27.70 -1.48
N MET A 281 3.12 28.13 -1.25
CA MET A 281 4.24 27.25 -0.93
C MET A 281 4.00 26.47 0.37
N ARG A 282 3.52 27.11 1.45
CA ARG A 282 3.19 26.44 2.71
C ARG A 282 2.08 25.39 2.55
N LEU A 283 1.02 25.74 1.82
CA LEU A 283 -0.09 24.81 1.57
C LEU A 283 0.34 23.63 0.71
N THR A 284 1.17 23.89 -0.32
CA THR A 284 1.73 22.81 -1.15
C THR A 284 2.68 21.92 -0.34
N ALA A 285 3.52 22.48 0.52
CA ALA A 285 4.37 21.71 1.44
C ALA A 285 3.54 20.84 2.39
N ARG A 286 2.42 21.36 2.91
CA ARG A 286 1.50 20.58 3.74
C ARG A 286 0.87 19.43 2.94
N LEU A 287 0.43 19.68 1.71
CA LEU A 287 -0.11 18.65 0.81
C LEU A 287 0.93 17.57 0.53
N ASP A 288 2.16 17.95 0.15
CA ASP A 288 3.21 16.96 -0.13
C ASP A 288 3.63 16.19 1.14
N PHE A 289 3.62 16.81 2.32
CA PHE A 289 3.85 16.11 3.58
C PHE A 289 2.76 15.09 3.89
N ILE A 290 1.48 15.42 3.64
CA ILE A 290 0.38 14.45 3.75
C ILE A 290 0.58 13.31 2.74
N MET A 291 0.92 13.64 1.50
CA MET A 291 1.22 12.64 0.48
C MET A 291 2.44 11.79 0.82
N ALA A 292 3.47 12.35 1.47
CA ALA A 292 4.63 11.59 1.93
C ALA A 292 4.25 10.55 2.99
N ARG A 293 3.37 10.91 3.94
CA ARG A 293 2.79 9.95 4.91
C ARG A 293 1.98 8.88 4.20
N ALA A 294 1.15 9.27 3.23
CA ALA A 294 0.34 8.34 2.45
C ALA A 294 1.19 7.38 1.61
N ARG A 295 2.22 7.89 0.89
CA ARG A 295 3.16 7.05 0.12
C ARG A 295 3.90 6.05 1.01
N TYR A 296 4.37 6.49 2.18
CA TYR A 296 5.03 5.60 3.12
C TYR A 296 4.08 4.54 3.66
N SER A 297 2.87 4.92 4.06
CA SER A 297 1.82 4.02 4.54
C SER A 297 1.40 2.99 3.49
N ALA A 298 1.19 3.43 2.24
CA ALA A 298 0.85 2.54 1.12
C ALA A 298 2.00 1.55 0.80
N ARG A 299 3.27 2.00 0.83
CA ARG A 299 4.44 1.15 0.62
C ARG A 299 4.54 0.03 1.66
N LEU A 300 4.11 0.29 2.90
CA LEU A 300 4.08 -0.69 3.98
C LEU A 300 2.86 -1.60 3.93
N ASN A 301 1.94 -1.43 2.97
CA ASN A 301 0.61 -2.03 2.97
C ASN A 301 -0.10 -1.78 4.32
N GLY A 302 0.07 -0.57 4.85
CA GLY A 302 -0.41 -0.21 6.16
C GLY A 302 -1.93 -0.01 6.21
N VAL A 303 -2.51 -0.30 7.35
CA VAL A 303 -3.93 -0.05 7.65
C VAL A 303 -4.08 1.05 8.70
N ALA A 304 -5.18 1.77 8.65
CA ALA A 304 -5.57 2.68 9.73
C ALA A 304 -6.02 1.83 10.93
N ALA A 305 -5.22 1.79 12.00
CA ALA A 305 -5.62 1.10 13.21
C ALA A 305 -6.88 1.74 13.80
N GLY A 306 -7.82 0.90 14.25
CA GLY A 306 -9.00 1.37 14.97
C GLY A 306 -8.61 2.01 16.30
N VAL A 307 -9.40 2.97 16.77
CA VAL A 307 -9.26 3.57 18.10
C VAL A 307 -10.48 3.17 18.91
N GLU A 308 -10.27 2.34 19.94
CA GLU A 308 -11.27 2.07 20.95
C GLU A 308 -10.92 2.95 22.17
N ASP A 309 -11.43 4.18 22.22
CA ASP A 309 -11.19 5.12 23.31
C ASP A 309 -12.52 5.74 23.76
N ASP A 310 -13.23 5.02 24.66
CA ASP A 310 -14.45 5.48 25.31
C ASP A 310 -14.17 6.28 26.62
N GLY A 311 -13.00 6.92 26.70
CA GLY A 311 -12.61 7.82 27.79
C GLY A 311 -12.22 7.11 29.09
N ASP A 312 -13.12 6.41 29.76
CA ASP A 312 -12.88 5.68 31.03
C ASP A 312 -12.71 4.15 30.82
N ALA A 313 -12.88 3.65 29.60
CA ALA A 313 -12.72 2.23 29.31
C ALA A 313 -11.25 1.78 29.38
N PRO A 314 -10.97 0.54 29.80
CA PRO A 314 -9.61 -0.01 29.77
C PRO A 314 -9.05 0.00 28.35
N LEU A 315 -7.80 0.46 28.20
CA LEU A 315 -7.13 0.47 26.90
C LEU A 315 -6.96 -0.96 26.36
N VAL A 316 -7.23 -1.15 25.06
CA VAL A 316 -7.06 -2.42 24.35
C VAL A 316 -6.00 -2.24 23.25
N ILE A 317 -4.99 -3.11 23.25
CA ILE A 317 -4.03 -3.24 22.16
C ILE A 317 -4.36 -4.53 21.43
N ARG A 318 -4.64 -4.45 20.14
CA ARG A 318 -4.80 -5.60 19.26
C ARG A 318 -4.11 -5.34 17.95
N LEU A 319 -3.02 -6.02 17.73
CA LEU A 319 -2.27 -5.99 16.49
C LEU A 319 -2.36 -7.38 15.85
N VAL A 320 -2.88 -7.44 14.65
CA VAL A 320 -3.05 -8.68 13.88
C VAL A 320 -2.02 -8.70 12.77
N ASP A 321 -1.18 -9.73 12.76
CA ASP A 321 -0.12 -9.95 11.76
C ASP A 321 0.74 -8.70 11.49
N ALA A 322 1.04 -7.97 12.57
CA ALA A 322 1.81 -6.75 12.51
C ALA A 322 3.27 -7.01 12.16
N ARG A 323 3.83 -6.18 11.30
CA ARG A 323 5.22 -6.27 10.82
C ARG A 323 6.05 -5.09 11.30
N HIS A 324 7.32 -5.33 11.58
CA HIS A 324 8.25 -4.23 11.90
C HIS A 324 8.58 -3.46 10.62
N PRO A 325 8.29 -2.15 10.53
CA PRO A 325 8.36 -1.38 9.28
C PRO A 325 9.77 -1.27 8.68
N LEU A 326 10.81 -1.41 9.52
CA LEU A 326 12.20 -1.26 9.12
C LEU A 326 12.86 -2.58 8.67
N LEU A 327 12.17 -3.72 8.83
CA LEU A 327 12.69 -5.03 8.39
C LEU A 327 12.28 -5.40 6.96
N GLY A 328 11.42 -4.62 6.33
CA GLY A 328 10.97 -4.87 4.95
C GLY A 328 10.33 -6.24 4.79
N ASP A 329 10.66 -6.93 3.69
CA ASP A 329 10.10 -8.24 3.34
C ASP A 329 10.54 -9.37 4.29
N ASP A 330 11.63 -9.18 5.03
CA ASP A 330 12.11 -10.15 6.03
C ASP A 330 11.31 -10.10 7.35
N ALA A 331 10.38 -9.15 7.50
CA ALA A 331 9.56 -9.00 8.69
C ALA A 331 8.57 -10.16 8.82
N VAL A 332 8.75 -10.99 9.85
CA VAL A 332 7.77 -12.02 10.22
C VAL A 332 6.60 -11.36 10.94
N PRO A 333 5.34 -11.61 10.52
CA PRO A 333 4.18 -11.01 11.15
C PRO A 333 4.01 -11.52 12.59
N VAL A 334 3.64 -10.60 13.49
CA VAL A 334 3.36 -10.91 14.89
C VAL A 334 1.95 -10.46 15.26
N THR A 335 1.20 -11.34 15.92
CA THR A 335 -0.11 -10.98 16.48
C THR A 335 0.04 -10.78 17.99
N VAL A 336 -0.32 -9.56 18.44
CA VAL A 336 -0.24 -9.17 19.86
C VAL A 336 -1.60 -8.68 20.33
N GLY A 337 -2.07 -9.20 21.45
CA GLY A 337 -3.30 -8.76 22.10
C GLY A 337 -3.07 -8.48 23.58
N ILE A 338 -3.44 -7.30 24.07
CA ILE A 338 -3.56 -6.97 25.48
C ILE A 338 -4.98 -6.42 25.67
N ASP A 339 -5.84 -7.25 26.23
CA ASP A 339 -7.26 -6.93 26.46
C ASP A 339 -7.48 -5.91 27.58
N GLY A 340 -8.75 -5.60 27.86
CA GLY A 340 -9.12 -4.68 28.95
C GLY A 340 -8.87 -5.24 30.35
N GLU A 341 -8.82 -6.56 30.52
CA GLU A 341 -8.61 -7.22 31.83
C GLU A 341 -7.12 -7.32 32.18
N SER A 342 -6.25 -7.42 31.16
CA SER A 342 -4.80 -7.51 31.29
C SER A 342 -4.13 -6.18 31.01
N SER A 343 -3.16 -5.81 31.84
CA SER A 343 -2.34 -4.60 31.62
C SER A 343 -0.89 -4.92 31.27
N VAL A 344 -0.38 -6.09 31.69
CA VAL A 344 1.02 -6.48 31.51
C VAL A 344 1.13 -7.72 30.64
N LEU A 345 1.93 -7.63 29.56
CA LEU A 345 2.32 -8.74 28.70
C LEU A 345 3.79 -9.10 28.94
N VAL A 346 4.06 -10.32 29.38
CA VAL A 346 5.41 -10.85 29.62
C VAL A 346 5.81 -11.76 28.46
N ILE A 347 6.76 -11.32 27.65
CA ILE A 347 7.28 -12.08 26.48
C ILE A 347 8.51 -12.87 26.92
N THR A 348 8.46 -14.19 26.78
CA THR A 348 9.52 -15.11 27.18
C THR A 348 10.05 -15.91 25.98
N GLY A 349 11.18 -16.56 26.14
CA GLY A 349 11.81 -17.37 25.10
C GLY A 349 13.30 -17.05 24.89
N PRO A 350 13.97 -17.66 23.90
CA PRO A 350 15.40 -17.42 23.65
C PRO A 350 15.67 -16.01 23.14
N ASN A 351 16.88 -15.48 23.40
CA ASN A 351 17.24 -14.11 22.98
C ASN A 351 17.24 -13.97 21.44
N THR A 352 17.60 -15.01 20.73
CA THR A 352 17.58 -15.06 19.26
C THR A 352 16.15 -15.15 18.67
N GLY A 353 15.13 -15.35 19.50
CA GLY A 353 13.75 -15.59 19.06
C GLY A 353 12.98 -14.36 18.57
N GLY A 354 13.54 -13.14 18.74
CA GLY A 354 12.90 -11.90 18.29
C GLY A 354 12.01 -11.21 19.34
N LYS A 355 12.16 -11.50 20.65
CA LYS A 355 11.42 -10.85 21.76
C LYS A 355 11.48 -9.33 21.68
N THR A 356 12.70 -8.79 21.59
CA THR A 356 12.96 -7.35 21.50
C THR A 356 12.32 -6.75 20.24
N VAL A 357 12.38 -7.46 19.11
CA VAL A 357 11.75 -7.00 17.86
C VAL A 357 10.23 -6.96 18.00
N ALA A 358 9.60 -8.00 18.57
CA ALA A 358 8.15 -8.02 18.80
C ALA A 358 7.71 -6.87 19.71
N MET A 359 8.43 -6.61 20.81
CA MET A 359 8.17 -5.49 21.72
C MET A 359 8.38 -4.13 21.02
N LYS A 360 9.50 -3.95 20.29
CA LYS A 360 9.76 -2.74 19.50
C LYS A 360 8.67 -2.52 18.46
N THR A 361 8.16 -3.58 17.81
CA THR A 361 7.05 -3.48 16.86
C THR A 361 5.83 -2.85 17.52
N VAL A 362 5.41 -3.31 18.68
CA VAL A 362 4.26 -2.72 19.42
C VAL A 362 4.49 -1.23 19.68
N GLY A 363 5.65 -0.87 20.22
CA GLY A 363 5.97 0.53 20.56
C GLY A 363 6.06 1.43 19.34
N LEU A 364 6.78 0.98 18.30
CA LEU A 364 6.97 1.75 17.07
C LEU A 364 5.65 1.96 16.32
N LEU A 365 4.79 0.93 16.23
CA LEU A 365 3.48 1.05 15.60
C LEU A 365 2.55 1.99 16.38
N ALA A 366 2.62 1.99 17.72
CA ALA A 366 1.89 2.97 18.53
C ALA A 366 2.35 4.41 18.24
N LEU A 367 3.67 4.64 18.14
CA LEU A 367 4.22 5.94 17.77
C LEU A 367 3.84 6.36 16.35
N MET A 368 3.89 5.44 15.40
CA MET A 368 3.47 5.67 14.00
C MET A 368 1.98 6.04 13.93
N HIS A 369 1.12 5.29 14.62
CA HIS A 369 -0.30 5.57 14.70
C HIS A 369 -0.57 6.98 15.23
N GLN A 370 0.08 7.37 16.32
CA GLN A 370 -0.05 8.69 16.91
C GLN A 370 0.63 9.82 16.11
N SER A 371 1.43 9.48 15.11
CA SER A 371 1.99 10.42 14.13
C SER A 371 1.16 10.53 12.84
N GLY A 372 -0.01 9.90 12.80
CA GLY A 372 -0.89 9.91 11.64
C GLY A 372 -0.43 8.98 10.51
N LEU A 373 0.48 8.04 10.77
CA LEU A 373 0.89 7.00 9.80
C LEU A 373 -0.01 5.77 9.94
N PHE A 374 -0.26 5.09 8.84
CA PHE A 374 -0.86 3.77 8.88
C PHE A 374 0.18 2.74 9.35
N VAL A 375 -0.30 1.70 9.99
CA VAL A 375 0.56 0.67 10.56
C VAL A 375 0.57 -0.58 9.69
N PRO A 376 1.73 -1.21 9.45
CA PRO A 376 1.84 -2.46 8.71
C PRO A 376 1.27 -3.63 9.52
N ALA A 377 -0.04 -3.80 9.45
CA ALA A 377 -0.80 -4.84 10.14
C ALA A 377 -2.06 -5.19 9.33
N GLU A 378 -2.77 -6.25 9.71
CA GLU A 378 -4.03 -6.63 9.08
C GLU A 378 -5.21 -5.81 9.64
N GLU A 379 -6.31 -5.78 8.86
CA GLU A 379 -7.57 -5.18 9.27
C GLU A 379 -8.08 -5.77 10.59
N GLY A 380 -8.71 -4.94 11.43
CA GLY A 380 -9.12 -5.31 12.78
C GLY A 380 -8.05 -5.07 13.85
N SER A 381 -6.89 -4.51 13.47
CA SER A 381 -5.91 -4.01 14.42
C SER A 381 -6.42 -2.74 15.11
N VAL A 382 -6.19 -2.67 16.43
CA VAL A 382 -6.63 -1.56 17.29
C VAL A 382 -5.45 -1.09 18.14
N LEU A 383 -5.24 0.21 18.15
CA LEU A 383 -4.24 0.88 19.00
C LEU A 383 -4.91 2.05 19.72
N PRO A 384 -4.85 2.07 21.07
CA PRO A 384 -5.35 3.20 21.84
C PRO A 384 -4.40 4.39 21.71
N ILE A 385 -4.88 5.56 22.11
CA ILE A 385 -4.06 6.76 22.17
C ILE A 385 -3.44 6.86 23.55
N PHE A 386 -2.11 6.73 23.57
CA PHE A 386 -1.33 6.84 24.80
C PHE A 386 -0.97 8.30 25.09
N ASP A 387 -0.93 8.66 26.35
CA ASP A 387 -0.39 9.95 26.82
C ASP A 387 1.15 9.97 26.88
N GLY A 388 1.78 8.79 26.81
CA GLY A 388 3.21 8.60 26.71
C GLY A 388 3.57 7.18 26.32
N VAL A 389 4.60 7.05 25.50
CA VAL A 389 5.22 5.75 25.17
C VAL A 389 6.64 5.80 25.73
N TYR A 390 6.90 4.94 26.70
CA TYR A 390 8.16 4.88 27.43
C TYR A 390 8.85 3.56 27.15
N ALA A 391 10.13 3.61 26.77
CA ALA A 391 10.89 2.43 26.43
C ALA A 391 12.26 2.42 27.10
N ASP A 392 12.58 1.31 27.75
CA ASP A 392 13.92 0.94 28.18
C ASP A 392 14.35 -0.29 27.39
N VAL A 393 15.02 -0.06 26.25
CA VAL A 393 15.37 -1.06 25.23
C VAL A 393 16.80 -0.87 24.80
N GLY A 394 17.54 -1.97 24.69
CA GLY A 394 18.90 -2.00 24.13
C GLY A 394 20.00 -2.05 25.16
N ASP A 395 21.14 -2.63 24.72
CA ASP A 395 22.38 -2.77 25.51
C ASP A 395 23.12 -1.43 25.47
N GLN A 396 22.97 -0.61 26.50
CA GLN A 396 23.75 0.62 26.64
C GLN A 396 25.19 0.28 27.05
N GLN A 397 25.92 -0.41 26.19
CA GLN A 397 27.39 -0.53 26.31
C GLN A 397 28.06 0.80 25.88
N SER A 398 27.74 1.86 26.60
CA SER A 398 28.48 3.12 26.46
C SER A 398 29.79 3.01 27.24
N ILE A 399 30.88 2.84 26.51
CA ILE A 399 32.25 2.86 27.04
C ILE A 399 32.60 4.21 27.74
N ALA A 400 31.75 5.23 27.58
CA ALA A 400 31.99 6.59 28.09
C ALA A 400 31.48 6.84 29.53
N GLY A 401 30.71 5.92 30.12
CA GLY A 401 30.11 6.11 31.45
C GLY A 401 30.60 5.07 32.47
N SER A 402 31.10 5.48 33.61
CA SER A 402 31.54 4.63 34.73
C SER A 402 30.37 3.96 35.52
N VAL A 403 29.15 3.94 34.95
CA VAL A 403 27.94 3.40 35.58
C VAL A 403 27.70 1.99 35.08
N SER A 404 27.43 1.03 36.00
CA SER A 404 27.04 -0.35 35.61
C SER A 404 25.79 -0.33 34.72
N THR A 405 25.75 -1.23 33.72
CA THR A 405 24.58 -1.41 32.86
C THR A 405 23.29 -1.56 33.65
N PHE A 406 23.30 -2.36 34.72
CA PHE A 406 22.18 -2.50 35.67
C PHE A 406 21.71 -1.17 36.24
N SER A 407 22.65 -0.32 36.68
CA SER A 407 22.28 0.97 37.31
C SER A 407 21.65 1.92 36.28
N SER A 408 22.09 1.89 35.01
CA SER A 408 21.53 2.72 33.95
C SER A 408 20.10 2.30 33.59
N HIS A 409 19.84 1.00 33.46
CA HIS A 409 18.50 0.44 33.26
C HIS A 409 17.59 0.78 34.43
N MET A 410 18.07 0.62 35.69
CA MET A 410 17.26 0.90 36.87
C MET A 410 16.91 2.38 36.97
N LEU A 411 17.80 3.29 36.61
CA LEU A 411 17.51 4.73 36.57
C LEU A 411 16.41 5.05 35.58
N ASN A 412 16.46 4.45 34.35
CA ASN A 412 15.42 4.63 33.38
C ASN A 412 14.08 4.04 33.85
N VAL A 413 14.08 2.86 34.46
CA VAL A 413 12.86 2.25 35.05
C VAL A 413 12.25 3.14 36.10
N ILE A 414 13.07 3.73 37.00
CA ILE A 414 12.61 4.68 38.05
C ILE A 414 11.96 5.90 37.36
N GLU A 415 12.64 6.51 36.38
CA GLU A 415 12.10 7.65 35.65
C GLU A 415 10.76 7.30 34.97
N ILE A 416 10.63 6.11 34.40
CA ILE A 416 9.39 5.62 33.79
C ILE A 416 8.28 5.45 34.81
N LEU A 417 8.56 4.81 35.95
CA LEU A 417 7.59 4.59 37.05
C LEU A 417 7.04 5.88 37.62
N ASP A 418 7.86 6.94 37.68
CA ASP A 418 7.47 8.27 38.16
C ASP A 418 6.53 9.02 37.19
N HIS A 419 6.54 8.68 35.88
CA HIS A 419 5.79 9.40 34.86
C HIS A 419 4.68 8.59 34.19
N ALA A 420 4.73 7.24 34.30
CA ALA A 420 3.74 6.39 33.69
C ALA A 420 2.37 6.51 34.36
N THR A 421 1.34 6.66 33.55
CA THR A 421 -0.08 6.74 33.95
C THR A 421 -0.85 5.51 33.44
N THR A 422 -2.11 5.39 33.82
CA THR A 422 -3.02 4.35 33.31
C THR A 422 -3.19 4.40 31.77
N ARG A 423 -2.85 5.52 31.16
CA ARG A 423 -2.94 5.73 29.72
C ARG A 423 -1.59 5.69 29.00
N SER A 424 -0.53 5.26 29.68
CA SER A 424 0.81 5.14 29.10
C SER A 424 1.06 3.72 28.60
N LEU A 425 1.97 3.62 27.59
CA LEU A 425 2.57 2.36 27.16
C LEU A 425 4.00 2.29 27.67
N VAL A 426 4.33 1.23 28.40
CA VAL A 426 5.67 0.98 28.95
C VAL A 426 6.27 -0.27 28.28
N LEU A 427 7.51 -0.17 27.82
CA LEU A 427 8.24 -1.24 27.14
C LEU A 427 9.57 -1.46 27.88
N LEU A 428 9.76 -2.64 28.46
CA LEU A 428 10.94 -2.97 29.26
C LEU A 428 11.62 -4.22 28.69
N ASP A 429 12.85 -4.05 28.18
CA ASP A 429 13.61 -5.16 27.62
C ASP A 429 14.51 -5.79 28.70
N GLU A 430 14.54 -7.13 28.72
CA GLU A 430 15.37 -7.92 29.62
C GLU A 430 15.31 -7.50 31.09
N LEU A 431 14.09 -7.20 31.60
CA LEU A 431 13.90 -6.73 32.97
C LEU A 431 14.45 -7.71 34.00
N GLY A 432 15.31 -7.20 34.91
CA GLY A 432 15.93 -7.96 36.00
C GLY A 432 17.21 -8.69 35.62
N THR A 433 17.76 -8.41 34.42
CA THR A 433 19.05 -8.95 33.96
C THR A 433 20.23 -8.09 34.46
N SER A 434 21.46 -8.53 34.21
CA SER A 434 22.69 -7.81 34.57
C SER A 434 22.98 -7.65 36.05
N THR A 435 22.32 -8.46 36.92
CA THR A 435 22.57 -8.59 38.37
C THR A 435 22.43 -10.04 38.84
N ASP A 436 22.49 -10.29 40.12
CA ASP A 436 22.18 -11.62 40.68
C ASP A 436 20.79 -12.08 40.22
N PRO A 437 20.63 -13.34 39.72
CA PRO A 437 19.39 -13.80 39.17
C PRO A 437 18.20 -13.82 40.16
N GLU A 438 18.42 -14.04 41.45
CA GLU A 438 17.38 -14.04 42.44
C GLU A 438 16.92 -12.62 42.78
N GLU A 439 17.90 -11.70 42.98
CA GLU A 439 17.61 -10.30 43.21
C GLU A 439 16.96 -9.63 42.01
N GLY A 440 17.49 -9.86 40.81
CA GLY A 440 16.96 -9.32 39.58
C GLY A 440 15.53 -9.80 39.31
N SER A 441 15.24 -11.08 39.51
CA SER A 441 13.90 -11.64 39.41
C SER A 441 12.93 -11.06 40.44
N ALA A 442 13.37 -10.84 41.66
CA ALA A 442 12.55 -10.26 42.72
C ALA A 442 12.19 -8.80 42.39
N LEU A 443 13.16 -8.00 41.93
CA LEU A 443 12.95 -6.63 41.49
C LEU A 443 11.99 -6.57 40.28
N ALA A 444 12.19 -7.43 39.30
CA ALA A 444 11.33 -7.51 38.13
C ALA A 444 9.86 -7.78 38.51
N LYS A 445 9.63 -8.75 39.40
CA LYS A 445 8.28 -9.07 39.89
C LYS A 445 7.65 -7.88 40.64
N ALA A 446 8.44 -7.15 41.44
CA ALA A 446 7.94 -5.99 42.17
C ALA A 446 7.54 -4.85 41.23
N VAL A 447 8.37 -4.54 40.20
CA VAL A 447 8.07 -3.54 39.19
C VAL A 447 6.81 -3.90 38.40
N LEU A 448 6.70 -5.15 37.93
CA LEU A 448 5.52 -5.61 37.19
C LEU A 448 4.26 -5.60 38.05
N HIS A 449 4.36 -5.92 39.35
CA HIS A 449 3.24 -5.86 40.26
C HIS A 449 2.74 -4.44 40.43
N ASP A 450 3.63 -3.46 40.57
CA ASP A 450 3.27 -2.03 40.66
C ASP A 450 2.60 -1.53 39.39
N LEU A 451 3.18 -1.84 38.21
CA LEU A 451 2.61 -1.44 36.90
C LEU A 451 1.24 -2.08 36.66
N ALA A 452 1.09 -3.38 37.00
CA ALA A 452 -0.20 -4.07 36.89
C ALA A 452 -1.23 -3.50 37.86
N GLY A 453 -0.82 -3.21 39.13
CA GLY A 453 -1.67 -2.60 40.12
C GLY A 453 -2.16 -1.20 39.74
N LYS A 454 -1.35 -0.45 39.01
CA LYS A 454 -1.70 0.84 38.39
C LYS A 454 -2.51 0.70 37.11
N GLY A 455 -2.59 -0.45 36.47
CA GLY A 455 -3.27 -0.66 35.20
C GLY A 455 -2.52 -0.09 34.00
N VAL A 456 -1.21 0.12 34.09
CA VAL A 456 -0.37 0.65 33.00
C VAL A 456 -0.15 -0.39 31.95
N LYS A 457 -0.44 -0.10 30.67
CA LYS A 457 -0.15 -1.03 29.57
C LYS A 457 1.35 -1.23 29.43
N THR A 458 1.80 -2.47 29.69
CA THR A 458 3.22 -2.79 29.76
C THR A 458 3.53 -4.03 28.92
N VAL A 459 4.56 -3.95 28.10
CA VAL A 459 5.16 -5.11 27.43
C VAL A 459 6.58 -5.28 27.96
N VAL A 460 6.87 -6.44 28.48
CA VAL A 460 8.18 -6.74 29.05
C VAL A 460 8.76 -8.01 28.43
N THR A 461 10.04 -7.99 28.17
CA THR A 461 10.75 -9.21 27.79
C THR A 461 11.61 -9.69 28.94
N THR A 462 11.70 -10.99 29.11
CA THR A 462 12.56 -11.61 30.11
C THR A 462 12.94 -13.03 29.72
N HIS A 463 14.05 -13.49 30.22
CA HIS A 463 14.43 -14.90 30.20
C HIS A 463 14.29 -15.58 31.60
N HIS A 464 13.85 -14.82 32.62
CA HIS A 464 13.62 -15.35 33.95
C HIS A 464 12.29 -16.10 34.04
N ARG A 465 12.32 -17.42 34.19
CA ARG A 465 11.14 -18.26 34.32
C ARG A 465 10.26 -17.93 35.53
N THR A 466 10.91 -17.55 36.62
CA THR A 466 10.22 -17.17 37.85
C THR A 466 9.37 -15.91 37.68
N VAL A 467 9.73 -15.04 36.73
CA VAL A 467 8.92 -13.87 36.37
C VAL A 467 7.75 -14.32 35.49
N ALA A 468 7.96 -15.24 34.53
CA ALA A 468 6.88 -15.81 33.73
C ALA A 468 5.84 -16.57 34.59
N ALA A 469 6.30 -17.40 35.54
CA ALA A 469 5.42 -18.11 36.47
C ALA A 469 4.64 -17.13 37.37
N PHE A 470 5.27 -16.04 37.79
CA PHE A 470 4.62 -15.00 38.56
C PHE A 470 3.52 -14.29 37.75
N ALA A 471 3.78 -14.02 36.48
CA ALA A 471 2.80 -13.40 35.56
C ALA A 471 1.57 -14.30 35.37
N GLU A 472 1.78 -15.61 35.21
CA GLU A 472 0.68 -16.60 35.04
C GLU A 472 -0.22 -16.66 36.31
N ALA A 473 0.38 -16.54 37.50
CA ALA A 473 -0.35 -16.58 38.77
C ALA A 473 -1.01 -15.25 39.15
N SER A 474 -0.70 -14.15 38.47
CA SER A 474 -1.10 -12.81 38.82
C SER A 474 -2.25 -12.31 37.94
N LYS A 475 -3.27 -11.70 38.55
CA LYS A 475 -4.36 -11.05 37.81
C LYS A 475 -3.82 -9.81 37.09
N GLY A 476 -4.32 -9.56 35.87
CA GLY A 476 -3.94 -8.41 35.07
C GLY A 476 -2.62 -8.59 34.33
N MET A 477 -2.02 -9.78 34.38
CA MET A 477 -0.82 -10.14 33.61
C MET A 477 -1.11 -11.31 32.69
N MET A 478 -0.41 -11.36 31.57
CA MET A 478 -0.46 -12.46 30.61
C MET A 478 0.92 -12.80 30.08
N ASN A 479 1.12 -14.03 29.68
CA ASN A 479 2.36 -14.48 29.07
C ASN A 479 2.23 -14.56 27.55
N ALA A 480 3.38 -14.40 26.89
CA ALA A 480 3.58 -14.79 25.51
C ALA A 480 4.95 -15.45 25.35
N SER A 481 5.07 -16.31 24.36
CA SER A 481 6.35 -16.95 24.04
C SER A 481 6.75 -16.72 22.59
N VAL A 482 8.06 -16.62 22.38
CA VAL A 482 8.65 -16.75 21.05
C VAL A 482 9.27 -18.13 20.95
N ASP A 483 8.81 -18.89 19.95
CA ASP A 483 9.16 -20.28 19.81
C ASP A 483 10.30 -20.50 18.79
N LEU A 484 11.04 -21.61 18.97
CA LEU A 484 11.96 -22.14 17.98
C LEU A 484 11.25 -23.28 17.23
N GLU A 485 11.60 -23.45 15.97
CA GLU A 485 11.14 -24.60 15.19
C GLU A 485 11.63 -25.91 15.85
N PRO A 486 10.76 -26.85 16.16
CA PRO A 486 11.12 -28.04 16.95
C PRO A 486 12.27 -28.87 16.39
N ASN A 487 12.37 -28.98 15.06
CA ASN A 487 13.35 -29.81 14.39
C ASN A 487 14.67 -29.06 14.08
N SER A 488 14.59 -27.78 13.71
CA SER A 488 15.74 -26.99 13.28
C SER A 488 16.31 -26.11 14.38
N LEU A 489 15.57 -25.87 15.47
CA LEU A 489 15.85 -24.89 16.53
C LEU A 489 16.13 -23.48 15.96
N ARG A 490 15.61 -23.20 14.75
CA ARG A 490 15.65 -21.85 14.16
C ARG A 490 14.53 -21.02 14.76
N PRO A 491 14.77 -19.72 14.96
CA PRO A 491 13.72 -18.80 15.39
C PRO A 491 12.57 -18.83 14.40
N THR A 492 11.37 -19.00 14.90
CA THR A 492 10.15 -18.82 14.09
C THR A 492 9.74 -17.37 14.00
N TYR A 493 10.20 -16.56 14.93
CA TYR A 493 9.81 -15.16 15.16
C TYR A 493 8.31 -14.95 15.38
N HIS A 494 7.53 -16.01 15.47
CA HIS A 494 6.11 -15.95 15.81
C HIS A 494 5.91 -15.82 17.31
N LEU A 495 4.96 -14.99 17.71
CA LEU A 495 4.57 -14.79 19.10
C LEU A 495 3.33 -15.64 19.40
N THR A 496 3.44 -16.54 20.38
CA THR A 496 2.32 -17.35 20.88
C THR A 496 1.81 -16.77 22.20
N MET A 497 0.58 -16.24 22.17
CA MET A 497 -0.05 -15.59 23.32
C MET A 497 -0.55 -16.63 24.35
N GLY A 498 -0.48 -16.26 25.64
CA GLY A 498 -1.06 -17.02 26.76
C GLY A 498 -0.28 -18.27 27.17
N ILE A 499 0.98 -18.42 26.77
CA ILE A 499 1.85 -19.51 27.24
C ILE A 499 3.25 -18.96 27.50
N PRO A 500 3.88 -19.26 28.63
CA PRO A 500 5.28 -18.93 28.87
C PRO A 500 6.21 -19.75 27.96
N GLY A 501 7.32 -19.14 27.54
CA GLY A 501 8.31 -19.77 26.66
C GLY A 501 9.14 -20.82 27.39
N ARG A 502 9.62 -21.79 26.59
CA ARG A 502 10.53 -22.86 27.06
C ARG A 502 11.97 -22.39 27.12
N SER A 503 12.80 -23.12 27.91
CA SER A 503 14.25 -23.07 27.75
C SER A 503 14.71 -24.10 26.74
N TYR A 504 15.43 -23.66 25.76
CA TYR A 504 16.03 -24.52 24.75
C TYR A 504 17.52 -24.81 25.00
N ALA A 505 18.09 -24.39 26.17
CA ALA A 505 19.51 -24.48 26.43
C ALA A 505 20.06 -25.91 26.30
N MET A 506 19.33 -26.87 26.88
CA MET A 506 19.71 -28.31 26.77
C MET A 506 19.61 -28.83 25.34
N SER A 507 18.55 -28.50 24.64
CA SER A 507 18.34 -28.93 23.26
C SER A 507 19.40 -28.30 22.32
N VAL A 508 19.72 -27.03 22.52
CA VAL A 508 20.77 -26.32 21.78
C VAL A 508 22.15 -26.92 22.06
N ALA A 509 22.49 -27.17 23.34
CA ALA A 509 23.75 -27.76 23.75
C ALA A 509 23.94 -29.16 23.13
N ARG A 510 22.90 -30.01 23.14
CA ARG A 510 22.92 -31.33 22.52
C ARG A 510 23.18 -31.22 21.01
N ARG A 511 22.51 -30.28 20.35
CA ARG A 511 22.67 -30.05 18.90
C ARG A 511 24.06 -29.52 18.53
N LEU A 512 24.65 -28.66 19.37
CA LEU A 512 26.01 -28.16 19.19
C LEU A 512 27.08 -29.22 19.44
N GLY A 513 26.67 -30.43 19.86
CA GLY A 513 27.57 -31.56 20.03
C GLY A 513 28.14 -31.69 21.42
N LEU A 514 27.51 -31.12 22.46
CA LEU A 514 27.92 -31.38 23.85
C LEU A 514 27.79 -32.90 24.13
N PRO A 515 28.85 -33.56 24.66
CA PRO A 515 28.80 -34.99 24.95
C PRO A 515 27.60 -35.38 25.82
N GLU A 516 26.96 -36.54 25.50
CA GLU A 516 25.77 -37.01 26.23
C GLU A 516 26.03 -37.23 27.74
N GLU A 517 27.25 -37.64 28.08
CA GLU A 517 27.67 -37.78 29.50
C GLU A 517 27.55 -36.45 30.28
N ILE A 518 27.90 -35.32 29.66
CA ILE A 518 27.75 -33.99 30.27
C ILE A 518 26.25 -33.58 30.27
N MET A 519 25.52 -33.96 29.22
CA MET A 519 24.08 -33.70 29.16
C MET A 519 23.31 -34.45 30.24
N ASP A 520 23.64 -35.73 30.47
CA ASP A 520 23.06 -36.56 31.53
C ASP A 520 23.36 -36.03 32.91
N GLU A 521 24.60 -35.57 33.14
CA GLU A 521 24.97 -34.95 34.41
C GLU A 521 24.26 -33.62 34.63
N ALA A 522 24.16 -32.76 33.58
CA ALA A 522 23.39 -31.54 33.66
C ALA A 522 21.92 -31.79 33.99
N ALA A 523 21.32 -32.83 33.41
CA ALA A 523 19.94 -33.22 33.70
C ALA A 523 19.76 -33.69 35.15
N ARG A 524 20.76 -34.42 35.72
CA ARG A 524 20.73 -34.85 37.14
C ARG A 524 20.88 -33.69 38.11
N LEU A 525 21.60 -32.66 37.74
CA LEU A 525 21.78 -31.47 38.56
C LEU A 525 20.58 -30.52 38.53
N MET A 526 19.64 -30.75 37.62
CA MET A 526 18.38 -29.98 37.55
C MET A 526 17.39 -30.47 38.65
N GLU A 527 16.66 -29.55 39.27
CA GLU A 527 15.64 -29.90 40.27
C GLU A 527 14.49 -30.70 39.61
N PRO A 528 13.99 -31.77 40.28
CA PRO A 528 12.92 -32.65 39.78
C PRO A 528 11.62 -31.94 39.46
N GLN A 529 11.26 -30.87 40.21
CA GLN A 529 10.07 -30.07 39.98
C GLN A 529 10.15 -29.32 38.62
N TYR A 530 11.34 -29.05 38.19
CA TYR A 530 11.64 -28.38 36.95
C TYR A 530 11.33 -29.23 35.71
N MET A 531 11.64 -30.54 35.76
CA MET A 531 11.36 -31.48 34.68
C MET A 531 9.86 -31.72 34.49
N GLN A 532 9.11 -31.85 35.59
CA GLN A 532 7.64 -32.05 35.52
C GLN A 532 6.92 -30.84 34.94
N PHE A 533 7.40 -29.61 35.21
CA PHE A 533 6.82 -28.41 34.66
C PHE A 533 7.11 -28.27 33.16
N GLU A 534 8.31 -28.66 32.70
CA GLU A 534 8.66 -28.68 31.27
C GLU A 534 7.81 -29.70 30.49
N ASP A 535 7.65 -30.93 31.04
CA ASP A 535 6.83 -31.99 30.42
C ASP A 535 5.36 -31.54 30.28
N TRP A 536 4.82 -30.87 31.30
CA TRP A 536 3.46 -30.33 31.24
C TRP A 536 3.31 -29.20 30.24
N LEU A 537 4.28 -28.28 30.13
CA LEU A 537 4.32 -27.26 29.10
C LEU A 537 4.41 -27.87 27.70
N ASP A 538 5.12 -28.98 27.54
CA ASP A 538 5.24 -29.73 26.30
C ASP A 538 3.90 -30.23 25.79
N GLU A 539 3.15 -30.85 26.68
CA GLU A 539 1.83 -31.38 26.39
C GLU A 539 0.84 -30.27 26.04
N LEU A 540 0.85 -29.16 26.77
CA LEU A 540 0.00 -28.01 26.54
C LEU A 540 0.30 -27.28 25.22
N GLN A 541 1.58 -27.10 24.87
CA GLN A 541 1.98 -26.51 23.60
C GLN A 541 1.63 -27.42 22.42
N GLY A 542 1.83 -28.74 22.58
CA GLY A 542 1.46 -29.72 21.57
C GLY A 542 -0.04 -29.68 21.26
N GLN A 543 -0.89 -29.66 22.27
CA GLN A 543 -2.34 -29.56 22.14
C GLN A 543 -2.76 -28.23 21.48
N ARG A 544 -2.13 -27.11 21.86
CA ARG A 544 -2.44 -25.81 21.24
C ARG A 544 -1.95 -25.69 19.79
N MET A 545 -0.79 -26.24 19.45
CA MET A 545 -0.32 -26.26 18.06
C MET A 545 -1.29 -27.05 17.17
N GLN A 546 -1.80 -28.19 17.67
CA GLN A 546 -2.83 -28.96 16.97
C GLN A 546 -4.13 -28.15 16.82
N LEU A 547 -4.57 -27.47 17.89
CA LEU A 547 -5.77 -26.65 17.85
C LEU A 547 -5.61 -25.47 16.87
N LYS A 548 -4.45 -24.80 16.87
CA LYS A 548 -4.14 -23.70 15.94
C LYS A 548 -4.13 -24.17 14.50
N SER A 549 -3.52 -25.32 14.22
CA SER A 549 -3.54 -25.93 12.88
C SER A 549 -4.97 -26.23 12.44
N MET A 550 -5.79 -26.85 13.32
CA MET A 550 -7.20 -27.13 13.01
C MET A 550 -8.02 -25.86 12.78
N LEU A 551 -7.76 -24.79 13.56
CA LEU A 551 -8.42 -23.50 13.35
C LEU A 551 -8.02 -22.87 12.01
N GLN A 552 -6.75 -22.88 11.65
CA GLN A 552 -6.27 -22.37 10.38
C GLN A 552 -6.86 -23.13 9.19
N GLU A 553 -6.94 -24.47 9.30
CA GLU A 553 -7.59 -25.29 8.30
C GLU A 553 -9.09 -25.00 8.19
N ALA A 554 -9.78 -24.82 9.33
CA ALA A 554 -11.18 -24.48 9.36
C ALA A 554 -11.45 -23.07 8.79
N GLU A 555 -10.63 -22.08 9.11
CA GLU A 555 -10.73 -20.75 8.54
C GLU A 555 -10.45 -20.72 7.04
N LYS A 556 -9.45 -21.48 6.58
CA LYS A 556 -9.17 -21.64 5.15
C LYS A 556 -10.36 -22.28 4.43
N ALA A 557 -10.87 -23.36 4.96
CA ALA A 557 -12.05 -24.03 4.41
C ALA A 557 -13.28 -23.13 4.40
N LYS A 558 -13.47 -22.30 5.43
CA LYS A 558 -14.55 -21.31 5.49
C LYS A 558 -14.40 -20.25 4.40
N ARG A 559 -13.20 -19.66 4.22
CA ARG A 559 -12.94 -18.67 3.15
C ARG A 559 -13.16 -19.27 1.75
N GLU A 560 -12.72 -20.51 1.53
CA GLU A 560 -12.94 -21.22 0.27
C GLU A 560 -14.44 -21.48 0.03
N ALA A 561 -15.18 -21.87 1.08
CA ALA A 561 -16.64 -22.05 1.00
C ALA A 561 -17.38 -20.75 0.75
N GLU A 562 -16.99 -19.64 1.37
CA GLU A 562 -17.57 -18.31 1.13
C GLU A 562 -17.30 -17.82 -0.30
N SER A 563 -16.07 -18.02 -0.79
CA SER A 563 -15.71 -17.69 -2.18
C SER A 563 -16.48 -18.52 -3.19
N ALA A 564 -16.62 -19.84 -2.95
CA ALA A 564 -17.41 -20.73 -3.80
C ALA A 564 -18.89 -20.35 -3.80
N LYS A 565 -19.44 -19.98 -2.63
CA LYS A 565 -20.80 -19.49 -2.51
C LYS A 565 -21.02 -18.21 -3.32
N GLN A 566 -20.07 -17.28 -3.23
CA GLN A 566 -20.17 -16.00 -3.96
C GLN A 566 -20.12 -16.21 -5.48
N ALA A 567 -19.22 -17.12 -5.94
CA ALA A 567 -19.16 -17.50 -7.36
C ALA A 567 -20.46 -18.16 -7.85
N LEU A 568 -21.08 -19.01 -7.01
CA LEU A 568 -22.36 -19.64 -7.33
C LEU A 568 -23.51 -18.63 -7.38
N ASP A 569 -23.55 -17.68 -6.45
CA ASP A 569 -24.55 -16.61 -6.42
C ASP A 569 -24.45 -15.71 -7.67
N ASP A 570 -23.24 -15.43 -8.13
CA ASP A 570 -23.00 -14.67 -9.35
C ASP A 570 -23.41 -15.47 -10.60
N GLU A 571 -23.14 -16.77 -10.66
CA GLU A 571 -23.59 -17.65 -11.75
C GLU A 571 -25.11 -17.77 -11.80
N ILE A 572 -25.75 -17.88 -10.63
CA ILE A 572 -27.24 -17.88 -10.55
C ILE A 572 -27.80 -16.56 -11.09
N ARG A 573 -27.21 -15.41 -10.75
CA ARG A 573 -27.64 -14.10 -11.28
C ARG A 573 -27.48 -14.01 -12.80
N ASP A 574 -26.36 -14.51 -13.32
CA ASP A 574 -26.09 -14.50 -14.76
C ASP A 574 -27.08 -15.41 -15.52
N VAL A 575 -27.37 -16.60 -15.00
CA VAL A 575 -28.38 -17.49 -15.55
C VAL A 575 -29.78 -16.87 -15.51
N GLN A 576 -30.15 -16.21 -14.40
CA GLN A 576 -31.43 -15.51 -14.27
C GLN A 576 -31.54 -14.36 -15.27
N SER A 577 -30.48 -13.55 -15.42
CA SER A 577 -30.41 -12.45 -16.40
C SER A 577 -30.59 -12.99 -17.84
N ARG A 578 -29.83 -14.03 -18.22
CA ARG A 578 -29.96 -14.63 -19.56
C ARG A 578 -31.34 -15.20 -19.81
N ARG A 579 -31.96 -15.83 -18.80
CA ARG A 579 -33.32 -16.33 -18.91
C ARG A 579 -34.32 -15.19 -19.15
N ASP A 580 -34.18 -14.10 -18.43
CA ASP A 580 -35.10 -12.95 -18.53
C ASP A 580 -34.93 -12.23 -19.86
N ASP A 581 -33.71 -12.11 -20.37
CA ASP A 581 -33.40 -11.58 -21.71
C ASP A 581 -34.00 -12.48 -22.79
N MET A 582 -33.85 -13.80 -22.69
CA MET A 582 -34.40 -14.77 -23.63
C MET A 582 -35.95 -14.72 -23.63
N LEU A 583 -36.58 -14.58 -22.47
CA LEU A 583 -38.02 -14.40 -22.37
C LEU A 583 -38.48 -13.06 -22.95
N ALA A 584 -37.68 -12.00 -22.81
CA ALA A 584 -37.97 -10.70 -23.41
C ALA A 584 -37.90 -10.77 -24.94
N ASP A 585 -36.87 -11.42 -25.48
CA ASP A 585 -36.70 -11.61 -26.94
C ASP A 585 -37.82 -12.47 -27.53
N MET A 586 -38.18 -13.58 -26.87
CA MET A 586 -39.34 -14.40 -27.30
C MET A 586 -40.64 -13.62 -27.32
N ARG A 587 -40.87 -12.77 -26.32
CA ARG A 587 -42.07 -11.90 -26.25
C ARG A 587 -42.07 -10.85 -27.36
N ALA A 588 -40.91 -10.27 -27.65
CA ALA A 588 -40.77 -9.30 -28.73
C ALA A 588 -41.02 -9.94 -30.10
N ASP A 589 -40.51 -11.16 -30.33
CA ASP A 589 -40.73 -11.92 -31.58
C ASP A 589 -42.21 -12.31 -31.75
N LEU A 590 -42.87 -12.84 -30.71
CA LEU A 590 -44.29 -13.13 -30.70
C LEU A 590 -45.11 -11.88 -30.98
N SER A 591 -44.81 -10.76 -30.34
CA SER A 591 -45.48 -9.49 -30.56
C SER A 591 -45.33 -9.02 -32.00
N GLY A 592 -44.14 -9.19 -32.60
CA GLY A 592 -43.89 -8.91 -34.02
C GLY A 592 -44.73 -9.78 -34.96
N GLN A 593 -44.83 -11.10 -34.67
CA GLN A 593 -45.67 -12.03 -35.45
C GLN A 593 -47.15 -11.68 -35.36
N PHE A 594 -47.62 -11.26 -34.18
CA PHE A 594 -49.03 -10.79 -34.05
C PHE A 594 -49.31 -9.53 -34.85
N GLU A 595 -48.39 -8.55 -34.85
CA GLU A 595 -48.57 -7.33 -35.63
C GLU A 595 -48.53 -7.60 -37.17
N ASP A 596 -47.69 -8.54 -37.61
CA ASP A 596 -47.64 -8.97 -38.99
C ASP A 596 -48.92 -9.73 -39.44
N ALA A 597 -49.39 -10.63 -38.58
CA ALA A 597 -50.68 -11.30 -38.81
C ALA A 597 -51.83 -10.30 -38.91
N ARG A 598 -51.90 -9.32 -38.00
CA ARG A 598 -52.89 -8.25 -38.01
C ARG A 598 -52.80 -7.36 -39.27
N ARG A 599 -51.60 -7.12 -39.76
CA ARG A 599 -51.34 -6.35 -40.96
C ARG A 599 -51.78 -7.11 -42.21
N LYS A 600 -51.54 -8.42 -42.26
CA LYS A 600 -52.04 -9.32 -43.34
C LYS A 600 -53.56 -9.39 -43.35
N LEU A 601 -54.19 -9.51 -42.15
CA LEU A 601 -55.65 -9.51 -42.00
C LEU A 601 -56.29 -8.21 -42.48
N ARG A 602 -55.76 -7.05 -42.11
CA ARG A 602 -56.20 -5.74 -42.61
C ARG A 602 -56.05 -5.57 -44.09
N ARG A 603 -54.97 -6.11 -44.74
CA ARG A 603 -54.84 -6.10 -46.19
C ARG A 603 -55.82 -6.99 -46.89
N ALA A 604 -56.18 -8.13 -46.33
CA ALA A 604 -57.22 -9.01 -46.80
C ALA A 604 -58.61 -8.36 -46.70
N GLU A 605 -58.93 -7.71 -45.55
CA GLU A 605 -60.14 -6.94 -45.40
C GLU A 605 -60.29 -5.78 -46.40
N ALA A 606 -59.19 -5.06 -46.66
CA ALA A 606 -59.13 -3.95 -47.61
C ALA A 606 -59.27 -4.42 -49.09
N ALA A 607 -58.71 -5.59 -49.43
CA ALA A 607 -58.84 -6.20 -50.76
C ALA A 607 -60.27 -6.72 -51.00
N LEU A 608 -60.97 -7.08 -49.96
CA LEU A 608 -62.35 -7.56 -50.04
C LEU A 608 -63.41 -6.42 -50.06
N SER A 609 -63.07 -5.21 -49.65
CA SER A 609 -63.87 -4.03 -49.70
C SER A 609 -63.96 -3.38 -51.12
N TRP A 610 -63.19 -3.89 -52.07
CA TRP A 610 -63.29 -3.41 -53.47
C TRP A 610 -64.17 -4.34 -54.23
N ASP A 611 -65.43 -3.92 -54.43
CA ASP A 611 -66.45 -4.57 -55.24
C ASP A 611 -66.00 -4.86 -56.66
N ALA A 612 -65.75 -6.12 -56.97
CA ALA A 612 -65.58 -6.64 -58.29
C ALA A 612 -66.85 -7.47 -58.60
N PRO A 613 -67.63 -7.18 -59.64
CA PRO A 613 -68.82 -7.94 -59.95
C PRO A 613 -68.44 -9.34 -60.42
N GLY A 614 -68.80 -10.40 -59.63
CA GLY A 614 -68.73 -11.78 -60.02
C GLY A 614 -67.95 -12.77 -59.14
N GLY A 615 -67.69 -12.45 -57.88
CA GLY A 615 -67.04 -13.35 -56.91
C GLY A 615 -68.00 -14.06 -55.98
N GLU A 616 -67.66 -15.29 -55.59
CA GLU A 616 -68.38 -16.07 -54.58
C GLU A 616 -68.58 -15.27 -53.23
N PRO A 617 -69.61 -15.53 -52.41
CA PRO A 617 -69.87 -14.80 -51.18
C PRO A 617 -68.70 -15.04 -50.20
N VAL A 618 -68.10 -13.95 -49.85
CA VAL A 618 -67.03 -13.96 -48.84
C VAL A 618 -67.65 -14.10 -47.47
N ASP A 619 -67.11 -15.04 -46.69
CA ASP A 619 -67.56 -15.28 -45.31
C ASP A 619 -67.00 -14.20 -44.35
N TYR A 620 -67.64 -13.06 -44.23
CA TYR A 620 -67.33 -11.96 -43.35
C TYR A 620 -67.29 -12.38 -41.88
N GLU A 621 -68.06 -13.41 -41.49
CA GLU A 621 -68.08 -13.94 -40.13
C GLU A 621 -66.81 -14.77 -39.83
N ALA A 622 -66.17 -15.39 -40.83
CA ALA A 622 -64.88 -16.07 -40.65
C ALA A 622 -63.71 -15.11 -40.38
N ILE A 623 -63.67 -13.96 -41.05
CA ILE A 623 -62.71 -12.89 -40.86
C ILE A 623 -62.90 -12.24 -39.49
N LYS A 624 -64.10 -12.01 -39.09
CA LYS A 624 -64.44 -11.42 -37.77
C LYS A 624 -63.99 -12.36 -36.60
N ARG A 625 -64.25 -13.66 -36.81
CA ARG A 625 -63.73 -14.70 -35.85
C ARG A 625 -62.20 -14.75 -35.76
N ALA A 626 -61.50 -14.78 -36.86
CA ALA A 626 -60.08 -14.78 -36.92
C ALA A 626 -59.48 -13.54 -36.24
N ARG A 627 -60.13 -12.37 -36.38
CA ARG A 627 -59.70 -11.14 -35.71
C ARG A 627 -59.91 -11.23 -34.19
N LEU A 628 -61.01 -11.76 -33.75
CA LEU A 628 -61.35 -11.95 -32.34
C LEU A 628 -60.40 -12.95 -31.67
N GLU A 629 -60.12 -14.06 -32.36
CA GLU A 629 -59.14 -15.07 -31.89
C GLU A 629 -57.72 -14.49 -31.80
N LEU A 630 -57.31 -13.64 -32.73
CA LEU A 630 -55.98 -12.99 -32.73
C LEU A 630 -55.88 -11.95 -31.60
N GLU A 631 -56.96 -11.20 -31.29
CA GLU A 631 -57.03 -10.27 -30.17
C GLU A 631 -57.08 -11.01 -28.82
N GLN A 632 -57.75 -12.16 -28.73
CA GLN A 632 -57.73 -12.99 -27.53
C GLN A 632 -56.36 -13.61 -27.28
N ALA A 633 -55.73 -14.19 -28.27
CA ALA A 633 -54.38 -14.74 -28.15
C ALA A 633 -53.31 -13.68 -27.74
N ARG A 634 -53.46 -12.46 -28.24
CA ARG A 634 -52.61 -11.33 -27.81
C ARG A 634 -52.89 -10.96 -26.35
N GLY A 635 -54.15 -10.92 -25.93
CA GLY A 635 -54.56 -10.66 -24.54
C GLY A 635 -53.99 -11.70 -23.56
N GLU A 636 -53.94 -12.97 -23.97
CA GLU A 636 -53.36 -14.05 -23.19
C GLU A 636 -51.84 -13.90 -23.05
N VAL A 637 -51.13 -13.51 -24.10
CA VAL A 637 -49.68 -13.22 -24.05
C VAL A 637 -49.37 -11.95 -23.24
N GLU A 638 -50.21 -10.92 -23.29
CA GLU A 638 -50.06 -9.70 -22.50
C GLU A 638 -50.47 -9.89 -21.02
N SER A 639 -51.41 -10.76 -20.72
CA SER A 639 -51.82 -11.08 -19.33
C SER A 639 -50.79 -11.90 -18.57
N GLN A 640 -49.95 -12.67 -19.28
CA GLN A 640 -48.77 -13.33 -18.68
C GLN A 640 -47.61 -12.35 -18.28
N LYS A 641 -47.75 -11.06 -18.56
CA LYS A 641 -46.84 -10.00 -18.10
C LYS A 641 -46.94 -9.69 -16.59
N GLN A 642 -47.96 -10.19 -15.93
CA GLN A 642 -48.16 -9.97 -14.50
C GLN A 642 -48.23 -11.31 -13.76
N THR A 643 -47.08 -11.95 -13.61
CA THR A 643 -46.91 -12.86 -12.48
C THR A 643 -46.12 -12.08 -11.42
N PRO A 644 -46.72 -11.75 -10.30
CA PRO A 644 -46.00 -11.11 -9.20
C PRO A 644 -44.99 -12.09 -8.67
N ALA A 645 -43.81 -11.55 -8.30
CA ALA A 645 -42.88 -12.22 -7.41
C ALA A 645 -43.65 -12.74 -6.18
N ASP A 646 -43.37 -13.95 -5.81
CA ASP A 646 -43.69 -14.69 -4.60
C ASP A 646 -44.59 -13.93 -3.60
N THR A 647 -45.89 -14.05 -3.73
CA THR A 647 -46.82 -13.81 -2.62
C THR A 647 -46.76 -15.04 -1.71
N PHE A 648 -46.26 -14.86 -0.51
CA PHE A 648 -46.38 -15.80 0.59
C PHE A 648 -47.90 -16.07 0.80
N THR A 649 -48.35 -17.24 0.39
CA THR A 649 -49.68 -17.71 0.73
C THR A 649 -49.54 -18.47 2.06
N GLU A 650 -50.26 -18.01 3.09
CA GLU A 650 -50.36 -18.77 4.34
C GLU A 650 -50.82 -20.20 4.01
N PRO A 651 -50.21 -21.21 4.59
CA PRO A 651 -50.57 -22.59 4.32
C PRO A 651 -52.01 -22.88 4.75
N PRO A 652 -52.79 -23.58 3.96
CA PRO A 652 -54.22 -23.82 4.20
C PRO A 652 -54.49 -24.63 5.47
N ARG A 653 -53.53 -25.23 6.10
CA ARG A 653 -53.56 -25.87 7.43
C ARG A 653 -52.21 -25.72 8.15
N PRO A 654 -52.18 -25.76 9.50
CA PRO A 654 -50.93 -25.72 10.23
C PRO A 654 -50.07 -27.00 9.92
N ILE A 655 -48.82 -26.73 9.54
CA ILE A 655 -47.85 -27.78 9.27
C ILE A 655 -47.48 -28.51 10.57
N ARG A 656 -47.37 -29.84 10.54
CA ARG A 656 -47.04 -30.68 11.68
C ARG A 656 -45.75 -31.45 11.42
N VAL A 657 -45.08 -31.83 12.48
CA VAL A 657 -43.90 -32.73 12.38
C VAL A 657 -44.36 -34.05 11.75
N GLY A 658 -43.63 -34.46 10.71
CA GLY A 658 -43.95 -35.61 9.89
C GLY A 658 -44.72 -35.32 8.59
N ASP A 659 -45.19 -34.06 8.37
CA ASP A 659 -45.82 -33.71 7.11
C ASP A 659 -44.83 -33.67 5.96
N ILE A 660 -45.23 -34.11 4.77
CA ILE A 660 -44.50 -33.92 3.54
C ILE A 660 -44.87 -32.52 3.00
N VAL A 661 -43.85 -31.67 2.88
CA VAL A 661 -44.03 -30.30 2.43
C VAL A 661 -43.22 -30.07 1.16
N ARG A 662 -43.76 -29.18 0.33
CA ARG A 662 -43.02 -28.66 -0.84
C ARG A 662 -42.39 -27.34 -0.46
N ILE A 663 -41.07 -27.18 -0.71
CA ILE A 663 -40.36 -25.95 -0.46
C ILE A 663 -40.57 -24.98 -1.62
N THR A 664 -41.27 -23.86 -1.33
CA THR A 664 -41.52 -22.80 -2.30
C THR A 664 -40.23 -22.17 -2.78
N GLY A 665 -40.00 -22.10 -4.09
CA GLY A 665 -38.77 -21.60 -4.71
C GLY A 665 -37.78 -22.69 -5.16
N LEU A 666 -37.73 -23.87 -4.52
CA LEU A 666 -36.85 -24.99 -4.92
C LEU A 666 -37.62 -26.13 -5.62
N ASN A 667 -38.95 -26.11 -5.57
CA ASN A 667 -39.84 -27.16 -6.10
C ASN A 667 -39.49 -28.59 -5.69
N VAL A 668 -38.90 -28.77 -4.50
CA VAL A 668 -38.44 -30.04 -3.93
C VAL A 668 -39.39 -30.41 -2.77
N GLN A 669 -39.64 -31.68 -2.56
CA GLN A 669 -40.46 -32.19 -1.45
C GLN A 669 -39.57 -32.76 -0.34
N GLY A 670 -39.90 -32.47 0.91
CA GLY A 670 -39.18 -32.98 2.07
C GLY A 670 -40.12 -33.24 3.28
N ALA A 671 -39.67 -34.07 4.21
CA ALA A 671 -40.42 -34.35 5.44
C ALA A 671 -40.01 -33.39 6.58
N VAL A 672 -40.98 -32.83 7.29
CA VAL A 672 -40.74 -31.94 8.43
C VAL A 672 -40.29 -32.75 9.63
N GLN A 673 -39.07 -32.53 10.10
CA GLN A 673 -38.46 -33.21 11.24
C GLN A 673 -38.77 -32.55 12.57
N SER A 674 -38.71 -31.20 12.62
CA SER A 674 -39.03 -30.43 13.80
C SER A 674 -39.54 -29.03 13.41
N ILE A 675 -40.33 -28.45 14.28
CA ILE A 675 -40.85 -27.06 14.12
C ILE A 675 -40.49 -26.30 15.38
N ASP A 676 -39.82 -25.19 15.23
CA ASP A 676 -39.57 -24.23 16.29
C ASP A 676 -40.65 -23.16 16.25
N ALA A 677 -41.60 -23.27 17.16
CA ALA A 677 -42.77 -22.38 17.22
C ALA A 677 -42.40 -20.98 17.72
N ASP A 678 -41.30 -20.80 18.42
CA ASP A 678 -40.87 -19.51 18.95
C ASP A 678 -40.17 -18.64 17.89
N ASN A 679 -39.48 -19.27 16.95
CA ASN A 679 -38.79 -18.57 15.86
C ASN A 679 -39.49 -18.66 14.49
N GLY A 680 -40.61 -19.42 14.38
CA GLY A 680 -41.33 -19.61 13.14
C GLY A 680 -40.62 -20.43 12.07
N GLU A 681 -39.60 -21.25 12.46
CA GLU A 681 -38.78 -22.06 11.58
C GLU A 681 -39.14 -23.55 11.65
N ALA A 682 -39.01 -24.26 10.55
CA ALA A 682 -39.13 -25.71 10.48
C ALA A 682 -37.90 -26.36 9.83
N THR A 683 -37.43 -27.46 10.40
CA THR A 683 -36.37 -28.28 9.82
C THR A 683 -37.01 -29.37 8.93
N VAL A 684 -36.69 -29.33 7.65
CA VAL A 684 -37.18 -30.24 6.61
C VAL A 684 -36.02 -31.07 6.08
N ILE A 685 -36.26 -32.38 5.96
CA ILE A 685 -35.31 -33.32 5.37
C ILE A 685 -35.73 -33.61 3.92
N VAL A 686 -34.77 -33.39 3.01
CA VAL A 686 -34.90 -33.67 1.58
C VAL A 686 -33.75 -34.61 1.19
N GLY A 687 -34.03 -35.88 1.01
CA GLY A 687 -33.02 -36.93 0.87
C GLY A 687 -32.14 -37.01 2.12
N ASP A 688 -30.82 -36.84 2.01
CA ASP A 688 -29.89 -36.83 3.14
C ASP A 688 -29.55 -35.44 3.69
N ALA A 689 -30.12 -34.39 3.10
CA ALA A 689 -29.85 -32.98 3.49
C ALA A 689 -30.96 -32.44 4.42
N ARG A 690 -30.55 -31.65 5.44
CA ARG A 690 -31.41 -30.95 6.38
C ARG A 690 -31.44 -29.46 6.06
N PHE A 691 -32.64 -28.92 5.94
CA PHE A 691 -32.85 -27.49 5.68
C PHE A 691 -33.70 -26.88 6.80
N THR A 692 -33.23 -25.82 7.42
CA THR A 692 -34.03 -25.01 8.35
C THR A 692 -34.58 -23.85 7.57
N LEU A 693 -35.91 -23.75 7.48
CA LEU A 693 -36.63 -22.79 6.64
C LEU A 693 -37.78 -22.21 7.39
N ASP A 694 -38.16 -20.98 7.06
CA ASP A 694 -39.38 -20.33 7.55
C ASP A 694 -40.61 -21.15 7.14
N VAL A 695 -41.55 -21.39 8.10
CA VAL A 695 -42.79 -22.15 7.90
C VAL A 695 -43.66 -21.55 6.78
N GLY A 696 -43.59 -20.24 6.54
CA GLY A 696 -44.26 -19.57 5.45
C GLY A 696 -43.80 -19.97 4.03
N ARG A 697 -42.63 -20.61 3.92
CA ARG A 697 -42.09 -21.11 2.64
C ARG A 697 -42.42 -22.56 2.36
N LEU A 698 -43.20 -23.18 3.22
CA LEU A 698 -43.54 -24.61 3.14
C LEU A 698 -45.02 -24.74 2.80
N THR A 699 -45.35 -25.52 1.80
CA THR A 699 -46.72 -25.89 1.40
C THR A 699 -46.96 -27.36 1.64
N PRO A 700 -47.94 -27.78 2.45
CA PRO A 700 -48.24 -29.18 2.66
C PRO A 700 -48.72 -29.81 1.35
N VAL A 701 -48.27 -31.03 1.07
CA VAL A 701 -48.68 -31.84 -0.08
C VAL A 701 -49.74 -32.81 0.41
N GLU A 702 -50.95 -32.79 -0.17
CA GLU A 702 -52.03 -33.73 0.14
C GLU A 702 -51.64 -35.14 -0.37
N GLU A 703 -51.90 -36.17 0.46
CA GLU A 703 -51.53 -37.58 0.20
C GLU A 703 -52.23 -38.08 -1.08
N GLY A 704 -51.45 -38.53 -2.02
CA GLY A 704 -51.79 -39.25 -3.20
C GLY A 704 -50.83 -40.40 -3.45
N THR A 705 -51.13 -41.62 -2.98
CA THR A 705 -50.53 -42.95 -3.24
C THR A 705 -49.11 -43.20 -2.80
N PRO A 706 -48.87 -44.36 -2.07
CA PRO A 706 -47.59 -44.70 -1.51
C PRO A 706 -46.67 -45.32 -2.58
N VAL A 707 -45.45 -44.77 -2.65
CA VAL A 707 -44.33 -45.44 -3.34
C VAL A 707 -43.58 -46.28 -2.31
N GLU A 708 -43.42 -47.59 -2.62
CA GLU A 708 -42.77 -48.59 -1.79
C GLU A 708 -41.37 -48.17 -1.31
N GLU A 709 -41.10 -48.34 -0.01
CA GLU A 709 -39.78 -48.24 0.60
C GLU A 709 -38.86 -49.36 0.10
N PRO A 710 -37.61 -49.12 -0.25
CA PRO A 710 -36.57 -50.11 -0.29
C PRO A 710 -35.96 -50.31 1.09
N ARG A 711 -35.93 -51.58 1.53
CA ARG A 711 -35.40 -52.04 2.82
C ARG A 711 -33.88 -51.75 2.96
N PRO A 712 -33.37 -51.54 4.21
CA PRO A 712 -32.00 -51.19 4.44
C PRO A 712 -31.09 -52.44 4.34
N THR A 713 -30.09 -52.34 3.47
CA THR A 713 -28.88 -53.18 3.54
C THR A 713 -27.76 -52.39 4.15
N ARG A 714 -27.26 -52.90 5.29
CA ARG A 714 -26.03 -52.47 5.95
C ARG A 714 -24.85 -52.63 5.01
N SER A 715 -24.19 -51.59 4.63
CA SER A 715 -22.77 -51.63 4.29
C SER A 715 -22.18 -50.25 4.58
N VAL A 716 -21.13 -50.27 5.37
CA VAL A 716 -20.28 -49.12 5.68
C VAL A 716 -19.49 -48.85 4.41
N ASN A 717 -19.77 -47.75 3.71
CA ASN A 717 -18.92 -47.23 2.66
C ASN A 717 -18.61 -45.78 2.97
N TYR A 718 -17.33 -45.50 3.08
CA TYR A 718 -16.81 -44.18 3.00
C TYR A 718 -16.91 -43.73 1.54
N ASP A 719 -17.89 -42.90 1.19
CA ASP A 719 -17.94 -42.25 -0.10
C ASP A 719 -17.01 -41.01 -0.06
N LEU A 720 -15.85 -41.25 -0.65
CA LEU A 720 -15.03 -40.17 -1.17
C LEU A 720 -15.66 -39.76 -2.51
N GLU A 721 -16.17 -38.57 -2.62
CA GLU A 721 -16.56 -37.97 -3.91
C GLU A 721 -15.42 -38.08 -4.92
N PRO A 722 -15.66 -38.45 -6.17
CA PRO A 722 -14.62 -38.52 -7.18
C PRO A 722 -14.18 -37.10 -7.51
N VAL A 723 -13.03 -36.70 -7.00
CA VAL A 723 -12.29 -35.57 -7.51
C VAL A 723 -11.98 -35.88 -8.97
N VAL A 724 -12.57 -35.13 -9.90
CA VAL A 724 -12.20 -35.19 -11.33
C VAL A 724 -10.76 -34.75 -11.44
N MET A 725 -9.85 -35.71 -11.39
CA MET A 725 -8.43 -35.43 -11.58
C MET A 725 -8.12 -35.14 -13.06
N SER A 726 -7.42 -34.07 -13.28
CA SER A 726 -6.74 -33.81 -14.53
C SER A 726 -5.65 -34.87 -14.72
N ASN A 727 -5.76 -35.70 -15.74
CA ASN A 727 -4.72 -36.66 -16.13
C ASN A 727 -3.47 -35.95 -16.69
N GLU A 728 -3.26 -34.67 -16.42
CA GLU A 728 -2.16 -33.84 -16.91
C GLU A 728 -1.49 -33.08 -15.77
N LEU A 729 -0.16 -33.29 -15.62
CA LEU A 729 0.69 -32.51 -14.70
C LEU A 729 1.52 -31.50 -15.50
N ARG A 730 1.51 -30.24 -15.09
CA ARG A 730 2.33 -29.18 -15.69
C ARG A 730 3.45 -28.74 -14.74
N ILE A 731 4.70 -28.96 -15.18
CA ILE A 731 5.91 -28.63 -14.39
C ILE A 731 6.73 -27.50 -15.02
N LEU A 732 6.10 -26.66 -15.84
CA LEU A 732 6.75 -25.52 -16.49
C LEU A 732 7.26 -24.50 -15.48
N GLY A 733 8.55 -24.18 -15.55
CA GLY A 733 9.17 -23.17 -14.68
C GLY A 733 9.67 -23.70 -13.32
N MET A 734 9.47 -24.98 -13.00
CA MET A 734 9.99 -25.60 -11.78
C MET A 734 11.50 -25.86 -11.88
N ARG A 735 12.16 -26.04 -10.74
CA ARG A 735 13.53 -26.58 -10.67
C ARG A 735 13.52 -28.10 -10.88
N ALA A 736 14.64 -28.65 -11.32
CA ALA A 736 14.73 -30.08 -11.68
C ALA A 736 14.44 -31.01 -10.48
N ASP A 737 14.90 -30.64 -9.29
CA ASP A 737 14.67 -31.32 -8.02
C ASP A 737 13.20 -31.28 -7.56
N GLU A 738 12.56 -30.12 -7.67
CA GLU A 738 11.13 -29.94 -7.36
C GLU A 738 10.23 -30.68 -8.36
N ALA A 739 10.62 -30.66 -9.63
CA ALA A 739 9.90 -31.37 -10.69
C ALA A 739 9.92 -32.89 -10.48
N ALA A 740 11.05 -33.47 -10.04
CA ALA A 740 11.16 -34.89 -9.76
C ALA A 740 10.17 -35.35 -8.66
N VAL A 741 10.11 -34.61 -7.54
CA VAL A 741 9.20 -34.87 -6.43
C VAL A 741 7.73 -34.77 -6.89
N SER A 742 7.39 -33.71 -7.63
CA SER A 742 6.03 -33.48 -8.12
C SER A 742 5.57 -34.56 -9.10
N VAL A 743 6.48 -35.11 -9.90
CA VAL A 743 6.20 -36.21 -10.81
C VAL A 743 5.93 -37.52 -10.04
N GLU A 744 6.76 -37.84 -9.05
CA GLU A 744 6.56 -39.04 -8.21
C GLU A 744 5.22 -39.01 -7.47
N GLU A 745 4.89 -37.92 -6.82
CA GLU A 745 3.61 -37.71 -6.12
C GLU A 745 2.40 -37.78 -7.06
N PHE A 746 2.54 -37.23 -8.28
CA PHE A 746 1.47 -37.27 -9.27
C PHE A 746 1.23 -38.69 -9.80
N LEU A 747 2.28 -39.48 -10.07
CA LEU A 747 2.17 -40.88 -10.54
C LEU A 747 1.52 -41.77 -9.46
N ASP A 748 1.93 -41.62 -8.20
CA ASP A 748 1.34 -42.38 -7.07
C ASP A 748 -0.15 -42.04 -6.91
N ARG A 749 -0.52 -40.77 -7.04
CA ARG A 749 -1.90 -40.28 -6.96
C ARG A 749 -2.75 -40.76 -8.15
N ALA A 750 -2.18 -40.73 -9.35
CA ALA A 750 -2.85 -41.14 -10.57
C ALA A 750 -3.16 -42.66 -10.53
N LEU A 751 -2.22 -43.49 -10.07
CA LEU A 751 -2.41 -44.91 -9.94
C LEU A 751 -3.46 -45.25 -8.89
N ARG A 752 -3.46 -44.58 -7.72
CA ARG A 752 -4.48 -44.77 -6.68
C ARG A 752 -5.90 -44.45 -7.16
N ASN A 753 -6.02 -43.58 -8.15
CA ASN A 753 -7.31 -43.20 -8.75
C ASN A 753 -7.64 -43.98 -10.03
N GLY A 754 -6.87 -45.05 -10.34
CA GLY A 754 -7.15 -45.93 -11.45
C GLY A 754 -6.90 -45.35 -12.83
N ALA A 755 -5.96 -44.44 -12.97
CA ALA A 755 -5.59 -43.90 -14.28
C ALA A 755 -4.62 -44.84 -15.00
N ASP A 756 -4.96 -45.28 -16.19
CA ASP A 756 -4.10 -46.17 -17.03
C ASP A 756 -2.96 -45.37 -17.70
N SER A 757 -3.16 -44.06 -17.93
CA SER A 757 -2.14 -43.20 -18.54
C SER A 757 -2.27 -41.74 -18.07
N VAL A 758 -1.12 -41.08 -18.00
CA VAL A 758 -1.03 -39.64 -17.60
C VAL A 758 -0.10 -38.85 -18.51
N ARG A 759 -0.23 -37.53 -18.48
CA ARG A 759 0.56 -36.60 -19.31
C ARG A 759 1.37 -35.65 -18.42
N ILE A 760 2.65 -35.48 -18.75
CA ILE A 760 3.54 -34.56 -18.04
C ILE A 760 4.05 -33.51 -19.00
N VAL A 761 3.69 -32.24 -18.77
CA VAL A 761 4.04 -31.10 -19.60
C VAL A 761 5.25 -30.39 -19.00
N HIS A 762 6.44 -30.58 -19.62
CA HIS A 762 7.71 -29.97 -19.17
C HIS A 762 8.24 -28.89 -20.12
N GLY A 763 7.58 -28.69 -21.26
CA GLY A 763 7.93 -27.65 -22.24
C GLY A 763 9.10 -28.00 -23.14
N LYS A 764 9.34 -27.14 -24.17
CA LYS A 764 10.36 -27.30 -25.22
C LYS A 764 11.68 -26.56 -24.92
N GLY A 765 11.94 -26.12 -23.65
CA GLY A 765 13.11 -25.35 -23.27
C GLY A 765 14.47 -26.08 -23.41
N ARG A 766 15.46 -25.70 -22.61
CA ARG A 766 16.83 -26.24 -22.64
C ARG A 766 16.96 -27.74 -22.36
N GLY A 767 15.88 -28.44 -22.09
CA GLY A 767 15.83 -29.87 -21.91
C GLY A 767 16.12 -30.39 -20.48
N VAL A 768 16.42 -29.52 -19.53
CA VAL A 768 16.77 -29.91 -18.14
C VAL A 768 15.59 -30.59 -17.45
N LEU A 769 14.39 -30.01 -17.50
CA LEU A 769 13.19 -30.61 -16.92
C LEU A 769 12.80 -31.92 -17.60
N ARG A 770 12.94 -31.99 -18.93
CA ARG A 770 12.71 -33.21 -19.69
C ARG A 770 13.61 -34.36 -19.25
N GLN A 771 14.91 -34.07 -19.04
CA GLN A 771 15.89 -35.06 -18.57
C GLN A 771 15.56 -35.50 -17.13
N SER A 772 15.25 -34.58 -16.25
CA SER A 772 14.83 -34.87 -14.88
C SER A 772 13.57 -35.75 -14.84
N VAL A 773 12.57 -35.46 -15.67
CA VAL A 773 11.36 -36.31 -15.79
C VAL A 773 11.71 -37.71 -16.26
N GLN A 774 12.56 -37.88 -17.29
CA GLN A 774 12.97 -39.19 -17.76
C GLN A 774 13.72 -40.00 -16.70
N GLU A 775 14.67 -39.36 -16.00
CA GLU A 775 15.42 -40.01 -14.92
C GLU A 775 14.51 -40.44 -13.76
N THR A 776 13.44 -39.66 -13.47
CA THR A 776 12.44 -40.04 -12.45
C THR A 776 11.55 -41.19 -12.92
N LEU A 777 11.11 -41.16 -14.19
CA LEU A 777 10.28 -42.24 -14.77
C LEU A 777 11.03 -43.56 -14.87
N ASP A 778 12.33 -43.52 -15.25
CA ASP A 778 13.18 -44.72 -15.36
C ASP A 778 13.41 -45.42 -14.00
N ARG A 779 13.34 -44.65 -12.89
CA ARG A 779 13.52 -45.18 -11.52
C ARG A 779 12.21 -45.62 -10.85
N ASN A 780 11.07 -45.22 -11.41
CA ASN A 780 9.78 -45.43 -10.76
C ASN A 780 9.13 -46.78 -11.21
N SER A 781 8.89 -47.64 -10.26
CA SER A 781 8.29 -48.98 -10.49
C SER A 781 6.83 -48.93 -10.93
N LEU A 782 6.15 -47.79 -10.84
CA LEU A 782 4.75 -47.59 -11.21
C LEU A 782 4.60 -47.30 -12.71
N VAL A 783 5.72 -47.11 -13.44
CA VAL A 783 5.74 -46.77 -14.84
C VAL A 783 5.98 -47.99 -15.70
N LYS A 784 5.01 -48.33 -16.54
CA LYS A 784 5.10 -49.43 -17.50
C LYS A 784 5.86 -49.02 -18.75
N SER A 785 5.54 -47.86 -19.30
CA SER A 785 6.20 -47.31 -20.47
C SER A 785 5.96 -45.79 -20.54
N TYR A 786 6.85 -45.05 -21.25
CA TYR A 786 6.60 -43.64 -21.55
C TYR A 786 7.09 -43.29 -22.97
N ARG A 787 6.44 -42.29 -23.57
CA ARG A 787 6.77 -41.79 -24.91
C ARG A 787 6.51 -40.27 -24.99
N TYR A 788 7.08 -39.61 -25.96
CA TYR A 788 6.70 -38.25 -26.28
C TYR A 788 5.30 -38.19 -26.90
N ALA A 789 4.60 -37.12 -26.64
CA ALA A 789 3.31 -36.88 -27.25
C ALA A 789 3.44 -36.60 -28.76
N ASP A 790 2.38 -36.85 -29.50
CA ASP A 790 2.34 -36.57 -30.94
C ASP A 790 2.44 -35.05 -31.22
N HIS A 791 2.86 -34.70 -32.44
CA HIS A 791 3.14 -33.29 -32.83
C HIS A 791 1.94 -32.37 -32.60
N ARG A 792 0.70 -32.88 -32.67
CA ARG A 792 -0.55 -32.15 -32.45
C ARG A 792 -0.92 -32.03 -30.94
N GLU A 793 -0.28 -32.82 -30.10
CA GLU A 793 -0.54 -32.89 -28.64
C GLU A 793 0.58 -32.29 -27.77
N GLY A 794 1.50 -31.51 -28.36
CA GLY A 794 2.59 -30.84 -27.64
C GLY A 794 4.00 -31.31 -28.05
N GLY A 795 4.12 -32.45 -28.73
CA GLY A 795 5.37 -33.01 -29.27
C GLY A 795 6.39 -33.26 -28.16
N ILE A 796 7.67 -32.95 -28.40
CA ILE A 796 8.79 -33.19 -27.48
C ILE A 796 8.71 -32.38 -26.16
N GLY A 797 7.68 -31.53 -25.96
CA GLY A 797 7.44 -30.76 -24.75
C GLY A 797 6.52 -31.46 -23.75
N VAL A 798 5.96 -32.63 -24.12
CA VAL A 798 5.04 -33.40 -23.30
C VAL A 798 5.45 -34.87 -23.31
N THR A 799 5.50 -35.53 -22.15
CA THR A 799 5.73 -36.96 -22.00
C THR A 799 4.41 -37.63 -21.56
N VAL A 800 3.99 -38.64 -22.32
CA VAL A 800 2.86 -39.50 -21.99
C VAL A 800 3.40 -40.76 -21.30
N VAL A 801 2.87 -41.07 -20.12
CA VAL A 801 3.31 -42.17 -19.27
C VAL A 801 2.17 -43.19 -19.12
N GLU A 802 2.45 -44.47 -19.39
CA GLU A 802 1.55 -45.56 -19.10
C GLU A 802 1.91 -46.14 -17.75
N LEU A 803 0.92 -46.33 -16.89
CA LEU A 803 1.07 -46.86 -15.53
C LEU A 803 0.83 -48.39 -15.53
N THR A 804 1.39 -49.03 -14.52
CA THR A 804 1.31 -50.53 -14.38
C THR A 804 -0.02 -51.02 -13.86
#